data_771ec76fa4999ff36b366e10fa17131d
#
_entry.id   771ec76fa4999ff36b366e10fa17131d
#
_cell.length_a   1.000
_cell.length_b   1.000
_cell.length_c   1.000
_cell.angle_alpha   90.00
_cell.angle_beta   90.00
_cell.angle_gamma   90.00
#
_symmetry.space_group_name_H-M   'P 1'
#
loop_
_entity.id
_entity.type
_entity.pdbx_description
1 polymer ?
#
loop_
_entity_poly.entity_id
_entity_poly.type
_entity_poly.pdbx_seq_one_letter_code
_entity_poly.pdbx_strand_id
1 'polypeptide(L)'
;MNVRRQFLLSLLAASLFPHAGGAQGLPTDVRQAIGKFLDTTARKEVSVGRISIDSVAVEGNTLQLFANMNCAYIPFREDNVAEIYQGVSALLPVEFAKYKLQIRTNKRSIEELVPQALRSKKDKKTKTFSPVASKPLVTEVSSPYTPTNGLHNRHIALWQSHGWYYESKLDRWEWQRARIFQTVEDLYTQSYVLPFLVPMLENAGANVLLPRERDCQTAEVIVDNDGCLTGRSVYTENSGDKLWSQGEGQGFAHLRPQYIDFENPFKEGTYRAIETIKKGNASTAEWIPEIPSTGQYAVYVSYQTLPNSADDALYTVYHKGGTTQFKVNQQMGGGTWIYLGTFGFNAGRNNECKVVLNNLSSKVGRIITADAVKIGGGMGNIARGEVSGYPRFCEAARYWLQWAGIPDSVYSESNGKNDYTDDYKCRGIWVNYLSGGSAVNPTEKGLNIPVNMAFAFHSDAGTTLNDSIIGTLGIYYTNAYNEKFANGASRYLSHDLTDLIQSNIVRDVRTLYEPQWTRRGKWNQSYYEARVPRVPTMLLELLSHQNFADMRYGLDPRFRFTVSRAIYKGMLQFLCSQYNMDYVVQPLPVDHMTLRMTSENEVELTWQPVADALEPTAVAEKYIVYTRIGDGDFDNGVLVDGNSYRTTLLAGMVCSYKVTAVNKGGESFPSEILSAGRAFNSKGTVLVINGFDRISAPADFTAPALSLIHI
;
A
#
# COMPACT_ATOMS: atom_id res chain seq x y z
N MET A 1 44.07 31.20 -2.24
CA MET A 1 44.64 31.52 -0.90
C MET A 1 43.55 31.29 0.13
N ASN A 2 43.84 30.37 1.09
CA ASN A 2 43.11 30.14 2.35
C ASN A 2 41.66 29.56 2.30
N VAL A 3 41.61 28.25 2.09
CA VAL A 3 40.58 27.37 2.64
C VAL A 3 41.28 26.29 3.48
N ARG A 4 41.69 26.66 4.69
CA ARG A 4 42.13 25.73 5.75
C ARG A 4 41.93 26.41 7.09
N ARG A 5 40.73 26.27 7.69
CA ARG A 5 40.45 26.46 9.14
C ARG A 5 38.95 26.29 9.41
N GLN A 6 38.51 25.04 9.50
CA GLN A 6 37.27 24.65 10.22
C GLN A 6 37.17 23.11 10.30
N PHE A 7 38.26 22.50 10.76
CA PHE A 7 38.27 21.08 11.16
C PHE A 7 39.08 20.98 12.47
N LEU A 8 38.54 21.52 13.55
CA LEU A 8 39.10 21.31 14.91
C LEU A 8 38.17 21.95 15.95
N LEU A 9 36.98 21.34 16.18
CA LEU A 9 36.16 21.61 17.39
C LEU A 9 35.01 20.60 17.46
N SER A 10 35.32 19.29 17.47
CA SER A 10 34.37 18.23 17.85
C SER A 10 35.08 17.03 18.52
N LEU A 11 36.16 17.32 19.27
CA LEU A 11 36.87 16.29 20.05
C LEU A 11 37.09 16.81 21.48
N LEU A 12 35.99 17.14 22.20
CA LEU A 12 36.05 17.38 23.65
C LEU A 12 34.64 17.35 24.25
N ALA A 13 33.99 16.16 24.17
CA ALA A 13 32.82 15.83 24.97
C ALA A 13 32.82 14.32 25.29
N ALA A 14 33.99 13.79 25.59
CA ALA A 14 34.15 12.42 26.07
C ALA A 14 34.99 12.45 27.34
N SER A 15 34.45 12.96 28.45
CA SER A 15 34.97 12.68 29.79
C SER A 15 34.14 13.43 30.86
N LEU A 16 33.03 12.87 31.25
CA LEU A 16 32.42 13.09 32.57
C LEU A 16 31.47 11.91 32.84
N PHE A 17 32.01 10.68 32.86
CA PHE A 17 31.41 9.58 33.61
C PHE A 17 32.21 9.43 34.90
N PRO A 18 31.56 9.42 36.06
CA PRO A 18 32.25 9.16 37.32
C PRO A 18 32.81 7.73 37.27
N HIS A 19 34.11 7.59 37.45
CA HIS A 19 34.76 6.33 37.73
C HIS A 19 34.25 5.80 39.08
N ALA A 20 33.17 4.99 39.02
CA ALA A 20 32.80 4.12 40.14
C ALA A 20 33.69 2.89 40.08
N GLY A 21 34.21 2.49 41.20
CA GLY A 21 35.25 1.50 41.45
C GLY A 21 35.25 0.22 40.63
N GLY A 22 36.44 -0.20 40.26
CA GLY A 22 36.89 -1.41 39.58
C GLY A 22 35.93 -2.55 39.37
N ALA A 23 35.09 -2.52 38.32
CA ALA A 23 34.50 -3.74 37.79
C ALA A 23 35.52 -4.34 36.82
N GLN A 24 36.12 -5.47 37.16
CA GLN A 24 36.88 -6.29 36.22
C GLN A 24 35.99 -6.56 35.01
N GLY A 25 36.38 -6.03 33.83
CA GLY A 25 35.64 -6.30 32.59
C GLY A 25 35.65 -7.79 32.29
N LEU A 26 34.60 -8.30 31.62
CA LEU A 26 34.58 -9.72 31.18
C LEU A 26 35.86 -10.05 30.39
N PRO A 27 36.52 -11.20 30.68
CA PRO A 27 37.67 -11.66 29.95
C PRO A 27 37.43 -11.70 28.43
N THR A 28 38.48 -11.47 27.65
CA THR A 28 38.38 -11.40 26.19
C THR A 28 37.91 -12.70 25.57
N ASP A 29 38.38 -13.85 26.07
CA ASP A 29 37.98 -15.21 25.67
C ASP A 29 36.50 -15.46 25.95
N VAL A 30 35.97 -15.02 27.10
CA VAL A 30 34.53 -15.11 27.44
C VAL A 30 33.70 -14.26 26.47
N ARG A 31 34.11 -13.00 26.18
CA ARG A 31 33.44 -12.17 25.20
C ARG A 31 33.44 -12.79 23.81
N GLN A 32 34.54 -13.41 23.39
CA GLN A 32 34.62 -14.13 22.13
C GLN A 32 33.71 -15.38 22.11
N ALA A 33 33.65 -16.15 23.21
CA ALA A 33 32.78 -17.30 23.34
C ALA A 33 31.28 -16.89 23.25
N ILE A 34 30.87 -15.80 23.92
CA ILE A 34 29.53 -15.25 23.84
C ILE A 34 29.22 -14.78 22.41
N GLY A 35 30.14 -14.04 21.79
CA GLY A 35 29.98 -13.60 20.40
C GLY A 35 29.81 -14.77 19.43
N LYS A 36 30.57 -15.84 19.58
CA LYS A 36 30.46 -17.05 18.77
C LYS A 36 29.13 -17.78 18.99
N PHE A 37 28.66 -17.87 20.24
CA PHE A 37 27.35 -18.43 20.55
C PHE A 37 26.22 -17.65 19.88
N LEU A 38 26.22 -16.34 20.03
CA LEU A 38 25.23 -15.47 19.37
C LEU A 38 25.28 -15.57 17.85
N ASP A 39 26.49 -15.62 17.26
CA ASP A 39 26.68 -15.77 15.82
C ASP A 39 26.12 -17.11 15.31
N THR A 40 26.36 -18.20 16.05
CA THR A 40 25.82 -19.53 15.74
C THR A 40 24.30 -19.58 15.83
N THR A 41 23.73 -18.92 16.84
CA THR A 41 22.27 -18.82 17.01
C THR A 41 21.65 -17.97 15.89
N ALA A 42 22.27 -16.85 15.55
CA ALA A 42 21.77 -15.96 14.48
C ALA A 42 21.73 -16.66 13.12
N ARG A 43 22.78 -17.42 12.77
CA ARG A 43 22.91 -18.08 11.45
C ARG A 43 21.85 -19.15 11.17
N LYS A 44 21.10 -19.60 12.18
CA LYS A 44 19.93 -20.46 11.98
C LYS A 44 18.77 -19.73 11.28
N GLU A 45 18.68 -18.43 11.49
CA GLU A 45 17.53 -17.63 11.07
C GLU A 45 17.85 -16.55 10.02
N VAL A 46 19.06 -15.96 10.10
CA VAL A 46 19.41 -14.77 9.34
C VAL A 46 20.85 -14.83 8.82
N SER A 47 21.06 -14.35 7.60
CA SER A 47 22.38 -14.17 7.03
C SER A 47 22.96 -12.84 7.50
N VAL A 48 23.93 -12.92 8.41
CA VAL A 48 24.54 -11.72 9.03
C VAL A 48 26.06 -11.84 9.07
N GLY A 49 26.72 -10.69 9.21
CA GLY A 49 28.14 -10.61 9.58
C GLY A 49 28.39 -11.11 11.01
N ARG A 50 29.66 -11.19 11.39
CA ARG A 50 30.06 -11.66 12.72
C ARG A 50 29.42 -10.83 13.83
N ILE A 51 28.87 -11.50 14.83
CA ILE A 51 28.36 -10.87 16.07
C ILE A 51 29.52 -10.80 17.08
N SER A 52 29.67 -9.62 17.71
CA SER A 52 30.66 -9.36 18.75
C SER A 52 30.01 -8.68 19.95
N ILE A 53 30.64 -8.85 21.12
CA ILE A 53 30.36 -8.03 22.31
C ILE A 53 31.32 -6.84 22.30
N ASP A 54 30.80 -5.67 21.96
CA ASP A 54 31.60 -4.44 21.79
C ASP A 54 32.01 -3.84 23.14
N SER A 55 31.12 -3.89 24.14
CA SER A 55 31.40 -3.40 25.49
C SER A 55 30.58 -4.12 26.55
N VAL A 56 31.01 -3.99 27.79
CA VAL A 56 30.38 -4.55 28.99
C VAL A 56 30.31 -3.48 30.07
N ALA A 57 29.17 -3.38 30.75
CA ALA A 57 29.00 -2.48 31.88
C ALA A 57 28.26 -3.19 33.01
N VAL A 58 28.57 -2.76 34.25
CA VAL A 58 27.79 -3.15 35.42
C VAL A 58 27.12 -1.91 35.98
N GLU A 59 25.77 -1.94 36.02
CA GLU A 59 24.96 -0.86 36.53
C GLU A 59 24.08 -1.40 37.67
N GLY A 60 24.43 -1.02 38.90
CA GLY A 60 23.78 -1.57 40.10
C GLY A 60 23.94 -3.09 40.15
N ASN A 61 22.84 -3.82 40.13
CA ASN A 61 22.81 -5.30 40.13
C ASN A 61 22.66 -5.92 38.72
N THR A 62 22.92 -5.13 37.65
CA THR A 62 22.72 -5.58 36.25
C THR A 62 24.06 -5.61 35.52
N LEU A 63 24.40 -6.74 34.90
CA LEU A 63 25.48 -6.91 33.94
C LEU A 63 24.91 -6.65 32.55
N GLN A 64 25.35 -5.58 31.89
CA GLN A 64 24.94 -5.23 30.54
C GLN A 64 26.00 -5.66 29.51
N LEU A 65 25.61 -6.47 28.55
CA LEU A 65 26.43 -6.84 27.40
C LEU A 65 25.93 -6.10 26.15
N PHE A 66 26.78 -5.28 25.55
CA PHE A 66 26.46 -4.53 24.35
C PHE A 66 26.97 -5.28 23.12
N ALA A 67 26.08 -5.94 22.40
CA ALA A 67 26.37 -6.59 21.14
C ALA A 67 26.28 -5.60 19.96
N ASN A 68 27.07 -5.85 18.91
CA ASN A 68 27.06 -5.05 17.68
C ASN A 68 25.71 -5.13 16.95
N MET A 69 25.54 -4.30 15.90
CA MET A 69 24.30 -4.21 15.14
C MET A 69 23.88 -5.52 14.44
N ASN A 70 24.83 -6.40 14.13
CA ASN A 70 24.49 -7.71 13.54
C ASN A 70 23.58 -8.56 14.46
N CYS A 71 23.71 -8.41 15.78
CA CYS A 71 22.83 -9.05 16.75
C CYS A 71 21.36 -8.55 16.62
N ALA A 72 21.14 -7.29 16.29
CA ALA A 72 19.78 -6.74 16.11
C ALA A 72 19.03 -7.31 14.90
N TYR A 73 19.72 -8.01 14.00
CA TYR A 73 19.10 -8.62 12.83
C TYR A 73 18.41 -9.95 13.14
N ILE A 74 18.69 -10.54 14.29
CA ILE A 74 17.97 -11.74 14.79
C ILE A 74 16.49 -11.38 14.91
N PRO A 75 15.57 -12.20 14.38
CA PRO A 75 14.14 -12.05 14.63
C PRO A 75 13.81 -12.51 16.06
N PHE A 76 13.93 -11.61 17.03
CA PHE A 76 13.69 -11.94 18.44
C PHE A 76 12.24 -12.35 18.69
N ARG A 77 12.08 -13.43 19.47
CA ARG A 77 10.83 -13.99 19.98
C ARG A 77 11.05 -14.33 21.46
N GLU A 78 9.98 -14.45 22.23
CA GLU A 78 10.11 -14.73 23.67
C GLU A 78 10.87 -16.02 23.97
N ASP A 79 10.68 -17.05 23.16
CA ASP A 79 11.37 -18.35 23.26
C ASP A 79 12.86 -18.23 22.95
N ASN A 80 13.25 -17.68 21.81
CA ASN A 80 14.66 -17.56 21.44
C ASN A 80 15.42 -16.55 22.33
N VAL A 81 14.76 -15.53 22.84
CA VAL A 81 15.32 -14.63 23.87
C VAL A 81 15.64 -15.40 25.14
N ALA A 82 14.75 -16.28 25.61
CA ALA A 82 15.00 -17.10 26.78
C ALA A 82 16.18 -18.05 26.56
N GLU A 83 16.26 -18.73 25.40
CA GLU A 83 17.40 -19.58 25.01
C GLU A 83 18.72 -18.81 24.96
N ILE A 84 18.71 -17.59 24.39
CA ILE A 84 19.89 -16.73 24.31
C ILE A 84 20.37 -16.35 25.72
N TYR A 85 19.47 -15.94 26.62
CA TYR A 85 19.85 -15.64 28.00
C TYR A 85 20.41 -16.85 28.73
N GLN A 86 19.80 -18.01 28.59
CA GLN A 86 20.29 -19.25 29.18
C GLN A 86 21.69 -19.62 28.67
N GLY A 87 21.88 -19.59 27.34
CA GLY A 87 23.17 -19.95 26.73
C GLY A 87 24.29 -18.96 27.08
N VAL A 88 24.00 -17.68 27.11
CA VAL A 88 25.00 -16.66 27.51
C VAL A 88 25.30 -16.75 29.00
N SER A 89 24.31 -16.99 29.86
CA SER A 89 24.52 -17.18 31.32
C SER A 89 25.44 -18.37 31.62
N ALA A 90 25.33 -19.46 30.86
CA ALA A 90 26.19 -20.63 31.01
C ALA A 90 27.68 -20.40 30.64
N LEU A 91 27.96 -19.34 29.86
CA LEU A 91 29.32 -18.94 29.46
C LEU A 91 29.94 -17.90 30.41
N LEU A 92 29.16 -17.36 31.34
CA LEU A 92 29.67 -16.33 32.27
C LEU A 92 30.47 -16.97 33.41
N PRO A 93 31.62 -16.39 33.84
CA PRO A 93 32.31 -16.80 35.04
C PRO A 93 31.43 -16.65 36.29
N VAL A 94 31.69 -17.54 37.29
CA VAL A 94 30.89 -17.66 38.52
C VAL A 94 30.74 -16.31 39.27
N GLU A 95 31.76 -15.47 39.24
CA GLU A 95 31.75 -14.14 39.88
C GLU A 95 30.70 -13.19 39.30
N PHE A 96 30.25 -13.43 38.07
CA PHE A 96 29.18 -12.65 37.43
C PHE A 96 27.78 -13.22 37.67
N ALA A 97 27.63 -14.44 38.20
CA ALA A 97 26.33 -15.06 38.47
C ALA A 97 25.43 -14.28 39.44
N LYS A 98 26.00 -13.37 40.25
CA LYS A 98 25.27 -12.50 41.15
C LYS A 98 24.51 -11.35 40.47
N TYR A 99 24.85 -11.05 39.22
CA TYR A 99 24.22 -9.96 38.46
C TYR A 99 23.04 -10.46 37.63
N LYS A 100 22.02 -9.62 37.47
CA LYS A 100 20.99 -9.83 36.46
C LYS A 100 21.61 -9.53 35.09
N LEU A 101 21.63 -10.52 34.19
CA LEU A 101 22.13 -10.36 32.84
C LEU A 101 21.14 -9.53 31.98
N GLN A 102 21.63 -8.58 31.20
CA GLN A 102 20.91 -7.86 30.15
C GLN A 102 21.78 -7.79 28.90
N ILE A 103 21.26 -8.32 27.78
CA ILE A 103 21.91 -8.25 26.47
C ILE A 103 21.26 -7.12 25.67
N ARG A 104 22.07 -6.22 25.15
CA ARG A 104 21.61 -5.01 24.44
C ARG A 104 22.24 -4.95 23.04
N THR A 105 21.44 -4.53 22.08
CA THR A 105 21.85 -4.21 20.71
C THR A 105 20.92 -3.15 20.14
N ASN A 106 21.36 -2.36 19.16
CA ASN A 106 20.52 -1.29 18.58
C ASN A 106 19.86 -0.39 19.65
N LYS A 107 20.60 -0.06 20.72
CA LYS A 107 20.16 0.78 21.86
C LYS A 107 19.05 0.18 22.73
N ARG A 108 18.62 -1.06 22.50
CA ARG A 108 17.55 -1.74 23.24
C ARG A 108 18.05 -3.05 23.83
N SER A 109 17.40 -3.53 24.86
CA SER A 109 17.57 -4.91 25.27
C SER A 109 16.90 -5.84 24.25
N ILE A 110 17.36 -7.10 24.15
CA ILE A 110 16.86 -8.03 23.14
C ILE A 110 15.38 -8.37 23.33
N GLU A 111 14.86 -8.35 24.55
CA GLU A 111 13.44 -8.53 24.87
C GLU A 111 12.59 -7.32 24.41
N GLU A 112 13.15 -6.11 24.39
CA GLU A 112 12.48 -4.92 23.85
C GLU A 112 12.39 -4.95 22.31
N LEU A 113 13.21 -5.78 21.65
CA LEU A 113 13.20 -5.99 20.20
C LEU A 113 12.26 -7.12 19.75
N VAL A 114 11.58 -7.80 20.67
CA VAL A 114 10.46 -8.67 20.31
C VAL A 114 9.30 -7.76 19.87
N PRO A 115 8.74 -7.91 18.65
CA PRO A 115 7.62 -7.08 18.21
C PRO A 115 6.42 -7.14 19.17
N GLN A 116 5.76 -6.02 19.42
CA GLN A 116 4.63 -5.93 20.37
C GLN A 116 3.50 -6.92 20.06
N ALA A 117 3.23 -7.14 18.77
CA ALA A 117 2.23 -8.10 18.30
C ALA A 117 2.51 -9.55 18.73
N LEU A 118 3.76 -9.89 19.06
CA LEU A 118 4.24 -11.24 19.36
C LEU A 118 4.61 -11.45 20.84
N ARG A 119 4.32 -10.47 21.71
CA ARG A 119 4.57 -10.58 23.16
C ARG A 119 3.35 -11.17 23.87
N SER A 120 3.59 -12.15 24.76
CA SER A 120 2.55 -12.75 25.59
C SER A 120 1.96 -11.75 26.59
N LYS A 121 2.78 -10.83 27.12
CA LYS A 121 2.35 -9.73 27.99
C LYS A 121 2.37 -8.42 27.25
N LYS A 122 1.20 -7.86 26.98
CA LYS A 122 1.09 -6.53 26.38
C LYS A 122 1.63 -5.47 27.35
N ASP A 123 2.63 -4.72 26.92
CA ASP A 123 3.15 -3.59 27.69
C ASP A 123 2.15 -2.42 27.63
N LYS A 124 1.39 -2.25 28.71
CA LYS A 124 0.39 -1.16 28.84
C LYS A 124 1.01 0.25 28.81
N LYS A 125 2.34 0.38 28.99
CA LYS A 125 3.05 1.66 29.00
C LYS A 125 3.50 2.10 27.60
N THR A 126 3.55 1.19 26.64
CA THR A 126 3.98 1.53 25.27
C THR A 126 2.85 2.24 24.54
N LYS A 127 3.11 3.50 24.16
CA LYS A 127 2.17 4.30 23.38
C LYS A 127 2.02 3.71 21.99
N THR A 128 0.79 3.35 21.62
CA THR A 128 0.45 2.95 20.25
C THR A 128 0.55 4.14 19.29
N PHE A 129 0.72 3.88 18.00
CA PHE A 129 0.86 4.94 17.01
C PHE A 129 -0.46 5.71 16.79
N SER A 130 -1.58 5.01 16.76
CA SER A 130 -2.88 5.61 16.48
C SER A 130 -3.91 5.15 17.53
N PRO A 131 -4.11 5.92 18.61
CA PRO A 131 -5.01 5.52 19.70
C PRO A 131 -6.49 5.75 19.39
N VAL A 132 -6.83 6.52 18.35
CA VAL A 132 -8.21 6.88 18.01
C VAL A 132 -8.60 6.26 16.69
N ALA A 133 -9.78 5.59 16.66
CA ALA A 133 -10.38 5.15 15.40
C ALA A 133 -10.66 6.39 14.52
N SER A 134 -9.98 6.51 13.40
CA SER A 134 -10.23 7.55 12.42
C SER A 134 -11.40 7.17 11.52
N LYS A 135 -12.16 8.18 11.05
CA LYS A 135 -13.11 7.95 9.96
C LYS A 135 -12.34 7.68 8.66
N PRO A 136 -12.83 6.79 7.81
CA PRO A 136 -12.20 6.53 6.51
C PRO A 136 -12.30 7.76 5.60
N LEU A 137 -11.35 7.87 4.66
CA LEU A 137 -11.41 8.84 3.58
C LEU A 137 -12.53 8.49 2.61
N VAL A 138 -12.60 7.22 2.21
CA VAL A 138 -13.63 6.66 1.32
C VAL A 138 -14.21 5.41 1.96
N THR A 139 -15.54 5.25 1.87
CA THR A 139 -16.27 4.02 2.25
C THR A 139 -17.19 3.63 1.11
N GLU A 140 -17.01 2.45 0.53
CA GLU A 140 -17.99 1.88 -0.37
C GLU A 140 -19.21 1.41 0.42
N VAL A 141 -20.39 1.93 0.09
CA VAL A 141 -21.64 1.60 0.80
C VAL A 141 -22.49 0.58 0.04
N SER A 142 -22.14 0.29 -1.20
CA SER A 142 -22.79 -0.76 -2.01
C SER A 142 -22.22 -2.16 -1.77
N SER A 143 -21.05 -2.26 -1.13
CA SER A 143 -20.48 -3.56 -0.78
C SER A 143 -21.41 -4.34 0.16
N PRO A 144 -21.76 -5.60 -0.13
CA PRO A 144 -22.65 -6.41 0.70
C PRO A 144 -21.98 -6.89 2.00
N TYR A 145 -20.68 -6.64 2.17
CA TYR A 145 -19.90 -7.09 3.32
C TYR A 145 -18.88 -6.06 3.79
N THR A 146 -18.71 -5.92 5.11
CA THR A 146 -17.70 -5.05 5.72
C THR A 146 -16.84 -5.84 6.71
N PRO A 147 -15.51 -5.92 6.54
CA PRO A 147 -14.62 -6.63 7.46
C PRO A 147 -14.53 -5.93 8.81
N THR A 148 -14.57 -6.69 9.90
CA THR A 148 -14.52 -6.16 11.29
C THR A 148 -13.16 -6.31 11.96
N ASN A 149 -12.38 -7.33 11.57
CA ASN A 149 -11.06 -7.67 12.11
C ASN A 149 -9.95 -7.60 11.04
N GLY A 150 -10.23 -6.91 9.93
CA GLY A 150 -9.29 -6.57 8.87
C GLY A 150 -8.68 -5.18 9.05
N LEU A 151 -8.60 -4.46 7.95
CA LEU A 151 -8.00 -3.12 7.85
C LEU A 151 -9.04 -2.01 7.70
N HIS A 152 -10.30 -2.27 8.02
CA HIS A 152 -11.37 -1.28 7.89
C HIS A 152 -11.02 0.03 8.60
N ASN A 153 -11.22 1.15 7.92
CA ASN A 153 -10.87 2.50 8.40
C ASN A 153 -9.35 2.75 8.60
N ARG A 154 -8.47 1.99 7.94
CA ARG A 154 -7.02 2.24 7.94
C ARG A 154 -6.60 2.94 6.66
N HIS A 155 -5.66 3.90 6.80
CA HIS A 155 -5.06 4.61 5.68
C HIS A 155 -3.61 4.15 5.54
N ILE A 156 -3.26 3.58 4.40
CA ILE A 156 -1.93 3.05 4.12
C ILE A 156 -1.35 3.78 2.93
N ALA A 157 -0.20 4.42 3.11
CA ALA A 157 0.58 4.97 2.02
C ALA A 157 1.60 3.93 1.55
N LEU A 158 1.63 3.61 0.27
CA LEU A 158 2.63 2.69 -0.27
C LEU A 158 3.02 3.05 -1.69
N TRP A 159 4.20 2.58 -2.12
CA TRP A 159 4.68 2.79 -3.47
C TRP A 159 5.54 1.64 -3.98
N GLN A 160 5.48 1.48 -5.29
CA GLN A 160 6.24 0.51 -6.06
C GLN A 160 7.50 1.17 -6.63
N SER A 161 8.62 1.13 -5.89
CA SER A 161 9.94 1.57 -6.32
C SER A 161 9.97 2.92 -7.05
N HIS A 162 10.64 2.95 -8.17
CA HIS A 162 10.89 4.11 -9.04
C HIS A 162 9.86 4.16 -10.19
N GLY A 163 10.18 4.94 -11.26
CA GLY A 163 9.39 5.03 -12.46
C GLY A 163 10.18 5.68 -13.59
N TRP A 164 9.57 5.79 -14.76
CA TRP A 164 10.12 6.49 -15.92
C TRP A 164 10.33 7.96 -15.59
N TYR A 165 11.56 8.47 -15.73
CA TYR A 165 11.92 9.81 -15.31
C TYR A 165 12.77 10.53 -16.34
N TYR A 166 12.84 11.86 -16.23
CA TYR A 166 13.68 12.70 -17.05
C TYR A 166 15.07 12.87 -16.40
N GLU A 167 16.12 12.41 -17.12
CA GLU A 167 17.51 12.60 -16.71
C GLU A 167 18.04 13.92 -17.27
N SER A 168 18.07 14.96 -16.42
CA SER A 168 18.43 16.33 -16.80
C SER A 168 19.83 16.47 -17.39
N LYS A 169 20.79 15.59 -17.02
CA LYS A 169 22.16 15.63 -17.53
C LYS A 169 22.29 15.08 -18.94
N LEU A 170 21.37 14.18 -19.33
CA LEU A 170 21.35 13.50 -20.62
C LEU A 170 20.27 14.05 -21.54
N ASP A 171 19.45 14.99 -21.04
CA ASP A 171 18.33 15.60 -21.76
C ASP A 171 17.40 14.57 -22.40
N ARG A 172 17.00 13.56 -21.60
CA ARG A 172 16.13 12.48 -22.08
C ARG A 172 15.36 11.82 -20.97
N TRP A 173 14.28 11.16 -21.34
CA TRP A 173 13.54 10.27 -20.47
C TRP A 173 14.16 8.87 -20.46
N GLU A 174 14.26 8.25 -19.26
CA GLU A 174 14.80 6.90 -19.11
C GLU A 174 14.28 6.18 -17.85
N TRP A 175 14.48 4.87 -17.81
CA TRP A 175 14.29 4.09 -16.58
C TRP A 175 15.41 4.36 -15.60
N GLN A 176 15.09 4.39 -14.31
CA GLN A 176 16.11 4.59 -13.28
C GLN A 176 17.09 3.42 -13.16
N ARG A 177 16.69 2.24 -13.60
CA ARG A 177 17.52 1.03 -13.55
C ARG A 177 17.68 0.40 -14.93
N ALA A 178 18.83 -0.27 -15.11
CA ALA A 178 19.09 -1.00 -16.34
C ALA A 178 18.08 -2.14 -16.54
N ARG A 179 17.67 -2.35 -17.80
CA ARG A 179 16.80 -3.47 -18.18
C ARG A 179 17.61 -4.77 -18.19
N ILE A 180 17.28 -5.70 -17.32
CA ILE A 180 17.87 -7.04 -17.23
C ILE A 180 16.74 -8.06 -17.08
N PHE A 181 16.89 -9.26 -17.63
CA PHE A 181 15.85 -10.30 -17.63
C PHE A 181 14.49 -9.80 -18.17
N GLN A 182 14.54 -8.97 -19.20
CA GLN A 182 13.37 -8.38 -19.89
C GLN A 182 12.50 -7.47 -19.01
N THR A 183 12.97 -7.07 -17.83
CA THR A 183 12.27 -6.15 -16.93
C THR A 183 13.16 -5.05 -16.40
N VAL A 184 12.57 -4.09 -15.72
CA VAL A 184 13.24 -3.07 -14.92
C VAL A 184 12.66 -3.09 -13.51
N GLU A 185 13.39 -2.61 -12.51
CA GLU A 185 12.88 -2.55 -11.13
C GLU A 185 11.53 -1.87 -11.03
N ASP A 186 11.37 -0.78 -11.77
CA ASP A 186 10.19 0.09 -11.81
C ASP A 186 8.89 -0.65 -12.18
N LEU A 187 8.97 -1.59 -13.11
CA LEU A 187 7.84 -2.42 -13.55
C LEU A 187 7.75 -3.73 -12.76
N TYR A 188 8.90 -4.27 -12.37
CA TYR A 188 8.96 -5.49 -11.58
C TYR A 188 8.21 -5.32 -10.25
N THR A 189 8.54 -4.29 -9.48
CA THR A 189 7.88 -4.02 -8.19
C THR A 189 6.40 -3.69 -8.35
N GLN A 190 6.04 -2.99 -9.43
CA GLN A 190 4.65 -2.69 -9.77
C GLN A 190 3.82 -3.97 -9.98
N SER A 191 4.41 -5.03 -10.54
CA SER A 191 3.72 -6.30 -10.79
C SER A 191 3.36 -7.09 -9.52
N TYR A 192 3.88 -6.71 -8.36
CA TYR A 192 3.44 -7.19 -7.05
C TYR A 192 2.38 -6.27 -6.44
N VAL A 193 2.61 -4.95 -6.56
CA VAL A 193 1.84 -3.95 -5.83
C VAL A 193 0.45 -3.79 -6.41
N LEU A 194 0.31 -3.48 -7.70
CA LEU A 194 -0.98 -3.15 -8.30
C LEU A 194 -1.92 -4.36 -8.46
N PRO A 195 -1.48 -5.55 -8.93
CA PRO A 195 -2.39 -6.67 -9.13
C PRO A 195 -2.66 -7.49 -7.86
N PHE A 196 -1.80 -7.40 -6.83
CA PHE A 196 -1.90 -8.26 -5.65
C PHE A 196 -1.98 -7.50 -4.33
N LEU A 197 -0.95 -6.72 -3.96
CA LEU A 197 -0.88 -6.13 -2.62
C LEU A 197 -1.98 -5.10 -2.38
N VAL A 198 -2.20 -4.19 -3.32
CA VAL A 198 -3.23 -3.15 -3.20
C VAL A 198 -4.63 -3.78 -3.08
N PRO A 199 -5.05 -4.70 -3.97
CA PRO A 199 -6.34 -5.38 -3.80
C PRO A 199 -6.47 -6.15 -2.48
N MET A 200 -5.41 -6.82 -1.99
CA MET A 200 -5.47 -7.50 -0.68
C MET A 200 -5.73 -6.53 0.46
N LEU A 201 -5.10 -5.36 0.44
CA LEU A 201 -5.29 -4.35 1.47
C LEU A 201 -6.69 -3.72 1.40
N GLU A 202 -7.17 -3.41 0.20
CA GLU A 202 -8.51 -2.84 -0.03
C GLU A 202 -9.62 -3.85 0.28
N ASN A 203 -9.46 -5.10 -0.11
CA ASN A 203 -10.38 -6.19 0.25
C ASN A 203 -10.45 -6.44 1.77
N ALA A 204 -9.40 -6.09 2.51
CA ALA A 204 -9.42 -6.07 3.97
C ALA A 204 -10.00 -4.77 4.57
N GLY A 205 -10.42 -3.81 3.73
CA GLY A 205 -11.10 -2.57 4.12
C GLY A 205 -10.18 -1.35 4.27
N ALA A 206 -8.91 -1.40 3.82
CA ALA A 206 -8.01 -0.25 3.87
C ALA A 206 -8.31 0.78 2.78
N ASN A 207 -8.04 2.06 3.09
CA ASN A 207 -7.87 3.11 2.10
C ASN A 207 -6.38 3.15 1.70
N VAL A 208 -6.06 2.72 0.48
CA VAL A 208 -4.68 2.65 -0.01
C VAL A 208 -4.37 3.87 -0.86
N LEU A 209 -3.31 4.60 -0.49
CA LEU A 209 -2.85 5.83 -1.13
C LEU A 209 -1.52 5.58 -1.84
N LEU A 210 -1.43 5.96 -3.11
CA LEU A 210 -0.27 5.76 -3.97
C LEU A 210 0.23 7.10 -4.51
N PRO A 211 1.55 7.36 -4.53
CA PRO A 211 2.13 8.56 -5.14
C PRO A 211 2.39 8.40 -6.65
N ARG A 212 1.87 7.34 -7.25
CA ARG A 212 1.92 7.05 -8.69
C ARG A 212 0.53 6.67 -9.18
N GLU A 213 0.26 6.87 -10.49
CA GLU A 213 -0.99 6.41 -11.09
C GLU A 213 -1.14 4.88 -10.93
N ARG A 214 -2.32 4.45 -10.52
CA ARG A 214 -2.64 3.03 -10.33
C ARG A 214 -3.37 2.39 -11.52
N ASP A 215 -4.00 3.22 -12.36
CA ASP A 215 -4.73 2.74 -13.53
C ASP A 215 -3.81 2.53 -14.72
N CYS A 216 -3.84 1.33 -15.27
CA CYS A 216 -3.09 0.99 -16.49
C CYS A 216 -3.78 1.47 -17.77
N GLN A 217 -4.98 2.06 -17.69
CA GLN A 217 -5.70 2.62 -18.81
C GLN A 217 -4.95 3.83 -19.40
N THR A 218 -4.67 3.77 -20.70
CA THR A 218 -3.95 4.86 -21.38
C THR A 218 -4.85 6.04 -21.77
N ALA A 219 -6.16 5.82 -21.84
CA ALA A 219 -7.12 6.88 -22.02
C ALA A 219 -7.45 7.58 -20.68
N GLU A 220 -7.70 8.87 -20.74
CA GLU A 220 -8.16 9.69 -19.62
C GLU A 220 -9.27 10.63 -20.08
N VAL A 221 -10.31 10.76 -19.27
CA VAL A 221 -11.36 11.74 -19.47
C VAL A 221 -11.54 12.52 -18.17
N ILE A 222 -11.48 13.84 -18.25
CA ILE A 222 -11.76 14.71 -17.11
C ILE A 222 -13.01 15.52 -17.41
N VAL A 223 -13.91 15.54 -16.46
CA VAL A 223 -15.12 16.36 -16.45
C VAL A 223 -15.03 17.31 -15.28
N ASP A 224 -15.18 18.58 -15.54
CA ASP A 224 -14.95 19.65 -14.58
C ASP A 224 -16.06 20.71 -14.62
N ASN A 225 -16.32 21.38 -13.51
CA ASN A 225 -17.31 22.48 -13.45
C ASN A 225 -16.90 23.70 -14.28
N ASP A 226 -15.61 23.89 -14.51
CA ASP A 226 -15.07 24.96 -15.38
C ASP A 226 -15.01 24.57 -16.88
N GLY A 227 -15.54 23.37 -17.21
CA GLY A 227 -15.57 22.81 -18.55
C GLY A 227 -14.60 21.65 -18.75
N CYS A 228 -14.46 21.20 -19.99
CA CYS A 228 -13.53 20.12 -20.34
C CYS A 228 -12.71 20.47 -21.58
N LEU A 229 -11.48 19.99 -21.66
CA LEU A 229 -10.54 20.30 -22.75
C LEU A 229 -11.08 19.94 -24.15
N THR A 230 -11.85 18.88 -24.28
CA THR A 230 -12.41 18.43 -25.57
C THR A 230 -13.78 19.04 -25.89
N GLY A 231 -14.44 19.68 -24.94
CA GLY A 231 -15.78 20.23 -25.09
C GLY A 231 -16.92 19.20 -25.25
N ARG A 232 -16.66 17.90 -25.06
CA ARG A 232 -17.65 16.83 -25.27
C ARG A 232 -18.24 16.26 -23.99
N SER A 233 -17.48 16.19 -22.91
CA SER A 233 -17.96 15.81 -21.59
C SER A 233 -18.80 16.93 -21.00
N VAL A 234 -19.74 16.63 -20.10
CA VAL A 234 -20.71 17.60 -19.58
C VAL A 234 -20.76 17.55 -18.07
N TYR A 235 -20.66 18.70 -17.43
CA TYR A 235 -21.00 18.93 -16.04
C TYR A 235 -22.36 19.63 -15.94
N THR A 236 -23.24 19.15 -15.05
CA THR A 236 -24.55 19.76 -14.82
C THR A 236 -24.91 19.76 -13.34
N GLU A 237 -25.73 20.75 -12.95
CA GLU A 237 -26.30 20.86 -11.60
C GLU A 237 -27.82 20.82 -11.66
N ASN A 238 -28.42 20.01 -10.78
CA ASN A 238 -29.86 19.95 -10.59
C ASN A 238 -30.21 20.49 -9.21
N SER A 239 -31.05 21.51 -9.13
CA SER A 239 -31.42 22.12 -7.86
C SER A 239 -32.62 21.45 -7.24
N GLY A 240 -32.47 21.04 -5.98
CA GLY A 240 -33.56 20.64 -5.10
C GLY A 240 -33.88 21.72 -4.08
N ASP A 241 -33.86 21.37 -2.78
CA ASP A 241 -34.23 22.35 -1.72
C ASP A 241 -33.10 23.35 -1.42
N LYS A 242 -31.89 23.12 -1.91
CA LYS A 242 -30.72 24.02 -1.81
C LYS A 242 -30.12 24.26 -3.20
N LEU A 243 -29.49 25.42 -3.39
CA LEU A 243 -28.84 25.79 -4.63
C LEU A 243 -27.33 25.65 -4.54
N TRP A 244 -26.71 25.16 -5.60
CA TRP A 244 -25.26 25.20 -5.77
C TRP A 244 -24.80 26.66 -5.91
N SER A 245 -23.65 26.96 -5.32
CA SER A 245 -22.97 28.25 -5.45
C SER A 245 -21.51 28.04 -5.79
N GLN A 246 -20.88 29.05 -6.36
CA GLN A 246 -19.43 29.04 -6.52
C GLN A 246 -18.76 29.08 -5.15
N GLY A 247 -17.77 28.22 -4.94
CA GLY A 247 -16.94 28.22 -3.74
C GLY A 247 -15.96 29.39 -3.72
N GLU A 248 -15.53 29.76 -2.52
CA GLU A 248 -14.48 30.77 -2.35
C GLU A 248 -13.11 30.10 -2.48
N GLY A 249 -12.26 30.57 -3.41
CA GLY A 249 -10.92 30.05 -3.63
C GLY A 249 -10.74 29.32 -4.96
N GLN A 250 -9.64 28.58 -5.06
CA GLN A 250 -9.22 27.89 -6.28
C GLN A 250 -9.70 26.43 -6.29
N GLY A 251 -9.96 25.91 -7.48
CA GLY A 251 -10.28 24.53 -7.80
C GLY A 251 -9.43 24.00 -8.94
N PHE A 252 -9.82 22.86 -9.46
CA PHE A 252 -9.21 22.23 -10.63
C PHE A 252 -9.69 22.92 -11.91
N ALA A 253 -8.81 22.99 -12.93
CA ALA A 253 -9.19 23.19 -14.32
C ALA A 253 -8.18 22.50 -15.24
N HIS A 254 -8.68 21.84 -16.28
CA HIS A 254 -7.86 21.23 -17.32
C HIS A 254 -7.80 22.13 -18.56
N LEU A 255 -6.92 23.14 -18.50
CA LEU A 255 -6.85 24.18 -19.53
C LEU A 255 -6.02 23.82 -20.75
N ARG A 256 -5.11 22.82 -20.63
CA ARG A 256 -4.16 22.43 -21.67
C ARG A 256 -3.75 20.95 -21.56
N PRO A 257 -3.27 20.33 -22.65
CA PRO A 257 -2.91 18.92 -22.64
C PRO A 257 -1.58 18.61 -21.95
N GLN A 258 -0.74 19.63 -21.74
CA GLN A 258 0.60 19.49 -21.13
C GLN A 258 0.85 20.58 -20.10
N TYR A 259 1.60 20.25 -19.08
CA TYR A 259 1.99 21.12 -17.98
C TYR A 259 3.51 21.11 -17.83
N ILE A 260 4.10 22.26 -17.59
CA ILE A 260 5.53 22.40 -17.24
C ILE A 260 5.69 22.42 -15.71
N ASP A 261 6.94 22.38 -15.22
CA ASP A 261 7.22 22.45 -13.79
C ASP A 261 6.53 23.62 -13.10
N PHE A 262 6.06 23.34 -11.87
CA PHE A 262 5.38 24.28 -10.96
C PHE A 262 3.95 24.66 -11.36
N GLU A 263 3.47 24.27 -12.51
CA GLU A 263 2.05 24.41 -12.86
C GLU A 263 1.22 23.39 -12.07
N ASN A 264 0.13 23.88 -11.48
CA ASN A 264 -0.75 23.05 -10.66
C ASN A 264 -2.20 23.23 -11.12
N PRO A 265 -2.78 22.21 -11.77
CA PRO A 265 -4.14 22.31 -12.30
C PRO A 265 -5.21 22.56 -11.22
N PHE A 266 -4.97 22.22 -9.97
CA PHE A 266 -5.88 22.47 -8.84
C PHE A 266 -5.87 23.92 -8.33
N LYS A 267 -5.13 24.81 -9.00
CA LYS A 267 -5.08 26.26 -8.73
C LYS A 267 -5.53 27.11 -9.91
N GLU A 268 -6.01 26.47 -10.97
CA GLU A 268 -6.33 27.13 -12.24
C GLU A 268 -7.84 27.33 -12.46
N GLY A 269 -8.67 26.63 -11.68
CA GLY A 269 -10.12 26.64 -11.78
C GLY A 269 -10.83 27.08 -10.51
N THR A 270 -12.12 26.76 -10.50
CA THR A 270 -13.06 27.03 -9.40
C THR A 270 -13.68 25.73 -8.91
N TYR A 271 -14.45 25.76 -7.84
CA TYR A 271 -15.24 24.65 -7.37
C TYR A 271 -16.65 25.09 -6.97
N ARG A 272 -17.56 24.14 -6.87
CA ARG A 272 -18.96 24.39 -6.47
C ARG A 272 -19.15 23.96 -5.01
N ALA A 273 -20.08 24.62 -4.31
CA ALA A 273 -20.39 24.36 -2.92
C ALA A 273 -21.91 24.36 -2.68
N ILE A 274 -22.35 23.48 -1.76
CA ILE A 274 -23.76 23.39 -1.37
C ILE A 274 -23.89 23.00 0.10
N GLU A 275 -24.92 23.51 0.75
CA GLU A 275 -25.28 23.11 2.11
C GLU A 275 -26.00 21.75 2.13
N THR A 276 -25.68 20.91 3.10
CA THR A 276 -26.29 19.58 3.27
C THR A 276 -27.69 19.66 3.85
N ILE A 277 -28.54 18.71 3.42
CA ILE A 277 -29.86 18.42 3.97
C ILE A 277 -29.92 16.96 4.43
N LYS A 278 -30.83 16.65 5.35
CA LYS A 278 -31.04 15.28 5.84
C LYS A 278 -32.13 14.53 5.10
N LYS A 279 -33.12 15.24 4.59
CA LYS A 279 -34.29 14.73 3.86
C LYS A 279 -34.87 15.87 3.02
N GLY A 280 -35.65 15.53 2.00
CA GLY A 280 -36.26 16.48 1.05
C GLY A 280 -35.76 16.24 -0.36
N ASN A 281 -35.90 17.23 -1.22
CA ASN A 281 -35.42 17.14 -2.60
C ASN A 281 -33.92 17.43 -2.62
N ALA A 282 -33.12 16.39 -2.88
CA ALA A 282 -31.68 16.52 -2.99
C ALA A 282 -31.29 17.31 -4.25
N SER A 283 -30.31 18.19 -4.10
CA SER A 283 -29.61 18.80 -5.23
C SER A 283 -28.45 17.88 -5.64
N THR A 284 -28.18 17.82 -6.95
CA THR A 284 -27.09 16.99 -7.50
C THR A 284 -26.14 17.79 -8.36
N ALA A 285 -24.87 17.35 -8.36
CA ALA A 285 -23.87 17.67 -9.37
C ALA A 285 -23.57 16.37 -10.15
N GLU A 286 -23.52 16.44 -11.47
CA GLU A 286 -23.37 15.30 -12.36
C GLU A 286 -22.23 15.53 -13.35
N TRP A 287 -21.34 14.54 -13.44
CA TRP A 287 -20.22 14.50 -14.40
C TRP A 287 -20.49 13.39 -15.42
N ILE A 288 -20.75 13.77 -16.67
CA ILE A 288 -21.09 12.87 -17.78
C ILE A 288 -19.91 12.85 -18.76
N PRO A 289 -19.06 11.81 -18.73
CA PRO A 289 -17.87 11.73 -19.57
C PRO A 289 -18.21 11.35 -21.01
N GLU A 290 -17.40 11.78 -21.96
CA GLU A 290 -17.31 11.22 -23.32
C GLU A 290 -16.20 10.17 -23.33
N ILE A 291 -16.53 8.92 -23.10
CA ILE A 291 -15.57 7.81 -23.01
C ILE A 291 -15.06 7.45 -24.42
N PRO A 292 -13.73 7.44 -24.66
CA PRO A 292 -13.16 7.21 -26.00
C PRO A 292 -13.34 5.78 -26.50
N SER A 293 -13.28 4.78 -25.61
CA SER A 293 -13.46 3.37 -25.96
C SER A 293 -14.07 2.61 -24.80
N THR A 294 -14.87 1.58 -25.08
CA THR A 294 -15.41 0.69 -24.06
C THR A 294 -14.27 -0.02 -23.33
N GLY A 295 -14.24 0.03 -21.99
CA GLY A 295 -13.17 -0.57 -21.19
C GLY A 295 -13.34 -0.34 -19.70
N GLN A 296 -12.32 -0.79 -18.94
CA GLN A 296 -12.19 -0.55 -17.49
C GLN A 296 -11.43 0.74 -17.24
N TYR A 297 -11.92 1.56 -16.33
CA TYR A 297 -11.37 2.87 -15.99
C TYR A 297 -11.44 3.10 -14.49
N ALA A 298 -10.35 3.53 -13.89
CA ALA A 298 -10.37 4.05 -12.52
C ALA A 298 -11.11 5.39 -12.47
N VAL A 299 -11.90 5.57 -11.43
CA VAL A 299 -12.66 6.81 -11.16
C VAL A 299 -12.06 7.53 -9.96
N TYR A 300 -11.73 8.80 -10.17
CA TYR A 300 -11.25 9.71 -9.14
C TYR A 300 -12.16 10.92 -9.05
N VAL A 301 -12.34 11.43 -7.85
CA VAL A 301 -13.06 12.68 -7.58
C VAL A 301 -12.16 13.71 -6.95
N SER A 302 -12.42 14.98 -7.17
CA SER A 302 -11.80 16.07 -6.43
C SER A 302 -12.84 16.97 -5.78
N TYR A 303 -12.43 17.66 -4.73
CA TYR A 303 -13.23 18.57 -3.93
C TYR A 303 -12.31 19.48 -3.10
N GLN A 304 -12.86 20.48 -2.44
CA GLN A 304 -12.14 21.31 -1.48
C GLN A 304 -12.53 20.97 -0.04
N THR A 305 -11.55 20.88 0.85
CA THR A 305 -11.77 20.71 2.29
C THR A 305 -11.97 22.07 2.94
N LEU A 306 -13.14 22.26 3.54
CA LEU A 306 -13.52 23.47 4.28
C LEU A 306 -13.67 23.15 5.78
N PRO A 307 -13.61 24.15 6.69
CA PRO A 307 -13.73 23.91 8.14
C PRO A 307 -15.00 23.17 8.56
N ASN A 308 -16.10 23.34 7.82
CA ASN A 308 -17.39 22.69 8.09
C ASN A 308 -17.81 21.66 7.03
N SER A 309 -16.87 21.11 6.28
CA SER A 309 -17.14 20.05 5.28
C SER A 309 -17.88 18.86 5.87
N ALA A 310 -18.72 18.23 5.05
CA ALA A 310 -19.38 16.97 5.37
C ALA A 310 -18.36 15.82 5.44
N ASP A 311 -18.63 14.84 6.29
CA ASP A 311 -17.81 13.63 6.44
C ASP A 311 -18.46 12.39 5.78
N ASP A 312 -19.53 12.58 5.02
CA ASP A 312 -20.34 11.53 4.40
C ASP A 312 -20.92 11.97 3.04
N ALA A 313 -20.18 12.76 2.25
CA ALA A 313 -20.59 13.19 0.92
C ALA A 313 -20.84 11.95 0.03
N LEU A 314 -22.05 11.81 -0.50
CA LEU A 314 -22.50 10.60 -1.21
C LEU A 314 -22.31 10.75 -2.72
N TYR A 315 -21.33 10.03 -3.25
CA TYR A 315 -21.07 9.83 -4.66
C TYR A 315 -21.69 8.54 -5.16
N THR A 316 -22.30 8.58 -6.34
CA THR A 316 -22.82 7.41 -7.06
C THR A 316 -22.13 7.32 -8.42
N VAL A 317 -21.43 6.23 -8.69
CA VAL A 317 -20.86 5.91 -10.00
C VAL A 317 -21.83 5.02 -10.75
N TYR A 318 -22.29 5.49 -11.93
CA TYR A 318 -23.09 4.73 -12.88
C TYR A 318 -22.15 4.08 -13.89
N HIS A 319 -22.21 2.78 -14.06
CA HIS A 319 -21.29 1.99 -14.87
C HIS A 319 -22.01 0.77 -15.51
N LYS A 320 -21.32 0.03 -16.36
CA LYS A 320 -21.87 -1.14 -17.09
C LYS A 320 -22.47 -2.24 -16.20
N GLY A 321 -22.05 -2.34 -14.93
CA GLY A 321 -22.55 -3.31 -13.95
C GLY A 321 -23.69 -2.77 -13.08
N GLY A 322 -24.11 -1.51 -13.27
CA GLY A 322 -25.14 -0.84 -12.47
C GLY A 322 -24.66 0.42 -11.78
N THR A 323 -24.87 0.52 -10.48
CA THR A 323 -24.47 1.69 -9.69
C THR A 323 -23.70 1.28 -8.44
N THR A 324 -22.61 1.95 -8.16
CA THR A 324 -21.85 1.77 -6.91
C THR A 324 -21.76 3.08 -6.16
N GLN A 325 -22.03 3.07 -4.86
CA GLN A 325 -22.10 4.26 -4.02
C GLN A 325 -20.93 4.33 -3.04
N PHE A 326 -20.43 5.55 -2.85
CA PHE A 326 -19.32 5.84 -1.94
C PHE A 326 -19.66 7.03 -1.05
N LYS A 327 -19.34 6.91 0.24
CA LYS A 327 -19.24 8.06 1.14
C LYS A 327 -17.81 8.54 1.18
N VAL A 328 -17.61 9.82 0.86
CA VAL A 328 -16.31 10.49 0.89
C VAL A 328 -16.29 11.49 2.04
N ASN A 329 -15.27 11.40 2.87
CA ASN A 329 -15.04 12.32 3.97
C ASN A 329 -14.31 13.56 3.48
N GLN A 330 -15.05 14.61 3.14
CA GLN A 330 -14.48 15.86 2.62
C GLN A 330 -13.79 16.74 3.68
N GLN A 331 -13.69 16.28 4.94
CA GLN A 331 -12.90 16.94 5.99
C GLN A 331 -11.39 16.70 5.84
N MET A 332 -10.98 15.89 4.87
CA MET A 332 -9.60 15.58 4.53
C MET A 332 -9.44 15.33 3.02
N GLY A 333 -8.24 15.42 2.48
CA GLY A 333 -7.94 15.05 1.09
C GLY A 333 -8.43 16.04 0.03
N GLY A 334 -8.80 17.28 0.39
CA GLY A 334 -9.20 18.29 -0.60
C GLY A 334 -8.06 18.78 -1.47
N GLY A 335 -8.36 19.15 -2.73
CA GLY A 335 -7.39 19.68 -3.70
C GLY A 335 -6.47 18.63 -4.30
N THR A 336 -6.92 17.38 -4.38
CA THR A 336 -6.19 16.27 -5.03
C THR A 336 -7.16 15.22 -5.57
N TRP A 337 -6.64 14.25 -6.33
CA TRP A 337 -7.42 13.11 -6.82
C TRP A 337 -7.64 12.05 -5.73
N ILE A 338 -8.91 11.75 -5.44
CA ILE A 338 -9.33 10.70 -4.51
C ILE A 338 -9.95 9.55 -5.30
N TYR A 339 -9.33 8.38 -5.25
CA TYR A 339 -9.77 7.17 -5.92
C TYR A 339 -11.04 6.59 -5.27
N LEU A 340 -12.02 6.22 -6.10
CA LEU A 340 -13.24 5.55 -5.67
C LEU A 340 -13.22 4.05 -6.01
N GLY A 341 -12.92 3.70 -7.25
CA GLY A 341 -12.97 2.33 -7.76
C GLY A 341 -12.63 2.26 -9.24
N THR A 342 -12.54 1.06 -9.80
CA THR A 342 -12.36 0.81 -11.24
C THR A 342 -13.61 0.16 -11.80
N PHE A 343 -14.19 0.70 -12.88
CA PHE A 343 -15.48 0.33 -13.42
C PHE A 343 -15.45 0.23 -14.95
N GLY A 344 -16.33 -0.62 -15.49
CA GLY A 344 -16.56 -0.70 -16.92
C GLY A 344 -17.43 0.45 -17.43
N PHE A 345 -16.97 1.15 -18.46
CA PHE A 345 -17.73 2.20 -19.15
C PHE A 345 -17.89 1.88 -20.63
N ASN A 346 -19.04 2.24 -21.19
CA ASN A 346 -19.29 2.19 -22.64
C ASN A 346 -18.70 3.42 -23.32
N ALA A 347 -18.19 3.24 -24.54
CA ALA A 347 -17.74 4.33 -25.38
C ALA A 347 -18.87 5.34 -25.64
N GLY A 348 -18.49 6.59 -25.83
CA GLY A 348 -19.40 7.71 -26.05
C GLY A 348 -19.90 8.36 -24.78
N ARG A 349 -20.80 9.32 -24.94
CA ARG A 349 -21.44 10.04 -23.85
C ARG A 349 -22.86 9.53 -23.66
N ASN A 350 -23.15 9.01 -22.48
CA ASN A 350 -24.49 8.50 -22.13
C ASN A 350 -24.78 8.69 -20.64
N ASN A 351 -26.06 8.68 -20.28
CA ASN A 351 -26.49 8.87 -18.88
C ASN A 351 -26.32 7.64 -18.00
N GLU A 352 -25.96 6.49 -18.58
CA GLU A 352 -25.71 5.23 -17.86
C GLU A 352 -24.26 5.12 -17.39
N CYS A 353 -23.39 6.03 -17.85
CA CYS A 353 -21.98 6.11 -17.49
C CYS A 353 -21.68 7.52 -16.99
N LYS A 354 -21.84 7.78 -15.71
CA LYS A 354 -21.63 9.10 -15.08
C LYS A 354 -21.30 8.99 -13.61
N VAL A 355 -20.84 10.07 -13.01
CA VAL A 355 -20.69 10.23 -11.57
C VAL A 355 -21.69 11.28 -11.08
N VAL A 356 -22.34 10.99 -9.96
CA VAL A 356 -23.32 11.89 -9.34
C VAL A 356 -22.97 12.12 -7.88
N LEU A 357 -22.90 13.37 -7.46
CA LEU A 357 -22.79 13.79 -6.07
C LEU A 357 -24.10 14.44 -5.64
N ASN A 358 -24.65 14.07 -4.50
CA ASN A 358 -25.81 14.72 -3.93
C ASN A 358 -25.50 15.40 -2.58
N ASN A 359 -26.41 16.28 -2.12
CA ASN A 359 -26.22 17.00 -0.87
C ASN A 359 -26.93 16.37 0.34
N LEU A 360 -27.31 15.08 0.26
CA LEU A 360 -27.82 14.34 1.42
C LEU A 360 -26.67 13.99 2.37
N SER A 361 -26.88 14.23 3.67
CA SER A 361 -25.94 13.91 4.72
C SER A 361 -26.67 13.57 6.02
N SER A 362 -26.03 12.78 6.86
CA SER A 362 -26.50 12.54 8.22
C SER A 362 -26.55 13.81 9.08
N LYS A 363 -25.78 14.86 8.69
CA LYS A 363 -25.62 16.14 9.39
C LYS A 363 -26.08 17.30 8.50
N VAL A 364 -27.07 18.06 8.95
CA VAL A 364 -27.58 19.25 8.26
C VAL A 364 -26.64 20.44 8.48
N GLY A 365 -26.55 21.34 7.50
CA GLY A 365 -25.80 22.60 7.58
C GLY A 365 -24.28 22.41 7.43
N ARG A 366 -23.85 21.24 6.99
CA ARG A 366 -22.47 21.03 6.53
C ARG A 366 -22.34 21.48 5.08
N ILE A 367 -21.11 21.63 4.61
CA ILE A 367 -20.83 21.97 3.22
C ILE A 367 -20.30 20.75 2.49
N ILE A 368 -20.88 20.49 1.33
CA ILE A 368 -20.34 19.58 0.33
C ILE A 368 -19.77 20.42 -0.81
N THR A 369 -18.57 20.10 -1.26
CA THR A 369 -17.93 20.73 -2.40
C THR A 369 -17.82 19.75 -3.57
N ALA A 370 -17.94 20.26 -4.78
CA ALA A 370 -17.84 19.53 -6.04
C ALA A 370 -16.84 20.26 -6.95
N ASP A 371 -15.94 19.50 -7.56
CA ASP A 371 -14.89 20.01 -8.43
C ASP A 371 -14.82 19.11 -9.68
N ALA A 372 -13.71 18.48 -10.00
CA ALA A 372 -13.55 17.61 -11.16
C ALA A 372 -13.72 16.11 -10.84
N VAL A 373 -14.05 15.35 -11.88
CA VAL A 373 -13.98 13.88 -11.91
C VAL A 373 -13.04 13.45 -13.02
N LYS A 374 -12.05 12.61 -12.65
CA LYS A 374 -11.08 11.99 -13.57
C LYS A 374 -11.44 10.52 -13.76
N ILE A 375 -11.48 10.06 -15.00
CA ILE A 375 -11.82 8.69 -15.41
C ILE A 375 -10.68 8.17 -16.30
N GLY A 376 -10.00 7.13 -15.83
CA GLY A 376 -8.84 6.53 -16.49
C GLY A 376 -7.49 7.08 -16.02
N GLY A 377 -6.43 6.33 -16.34
CA GLY A 377 -5.03 6.64 -15.96
C GLY A 377 -4.41 7.73 -16.82
N GLY A 378 -4.50 7.59 -18.13
CA GLY A 378 -3.98 8.53 -19.10
C GLY A 378 -2.50 8.38 -19.41
N MET A 379 -2.05 9.20 -20.36
CA MET A 379 -0.64 9.37 -20.71
C MET A 379 0.03 10.42 -19.85
N GLY A 380 1.35 10.37 -19.72
CA GLY A 380 2.11 11.42 -19.05
C GLY A 380 1.88 12.78 -19.71
N ASN A 381 1.64 13.81 -18.90
CA ASN A 381 1.33 15.16 -19.35
C ASN A 381 2.18 16.25 -18.71
N ILE A 382 3.17 15.86 -17.91
CA ILE A 382 4.18 16.79 -17.37
C ILE A 382 5.36 16.80 -18.34
N ALA A 383 5.67 17.97 -18.88
CA ALA A 383 6.74 18.15 -19.87
C ALA A 383 8.06 18.56 -19.21
N ARG A 384 9.15 17.96 -19.68
CA ARG A 384 10.54 18.34 -19.41
C ARG A 384 11.20 18.66 -20.75
N GLY A 385 10.73 19.75 -21.41
CA GLY A 385 10.90 19.95 -22.84
C GLY A 385 9.77 19.26 -23.60
N GLU A 386 9.74 17.93 -23.54
CA GLU A 386 8.65 17.10 -24.06
C GLU A 386 8.04 16.24 -22.95
N VAL A 387 6.83 15.73 -23.17
CA VAL A 387 6.21 14.74 -22.26
C VAL A 387 6.93 13.38 -22.40
N SER A 388 6.73 12.53 -21.40
CA SER A 388 7.42 11.22 -21.31
C SER A 388 7.16 10.27 -22.48
N GLY A 389 6.04 10.42 -23.19
CA GLY A 389 5.57 9.50 -24.20
C GLY A 389 5.06 8.15 -23.69
N TYR A 390 5.03 7.95 -22.36
CA TYR A 390 4.59 6.74 -21.69
C TYR A 390 3.25 6.92 -20.97
N PRO A 391 2.50 5.83 -20.74
CA PRO A 391 1.36 5.84 -19.84
C PRO A 391 1.76 6.33 -18.45
N ARG A 392 0.90 7.11 -17.82
CA ARG A 392 1.19 7.75 -16.52
C ARG A 392 1.54 6.75 -15.42
N PHE A 393 0.98 5.54 -15.43
CA PHE A 393 1.32 4.51 -14.45
C PHE A 393 2.78 4.04 -14.52
N CYS A 394 3.47 4.27 -15.64
CA CYS A 394 4.89 3.99 -15.80
C CYS A 394 5.78 5.11 -15.24
N GLU A 395 5.25 6.32 -15.10
CA GLU A 395 6.03 7.48 -14.70
C GLU A 395 6.41 7.46 -13.21
N ALA A 396 7.49 8.15 -12.90
CA ALA A 396 7.97 8.38 -11.54
C ALA A 396 6.97 9.23 -10.72
N ALA A 397 7.03 9.08 -9.41
CA ALA A 397 6.08 9.69 -8.47
C ALA A 397 5.98 11.22 -8.60
N ARG A 398 7.09 11.90 -8.86
CA ARG A 398 7.07 13.37 -8.92
C ARG A 398 6.10 13.92 -9.98
N TYR A 399 5.90 13.24 -11.11
CA TYR A 399 5.01 13.69 -12.18
C TYR A 399 3.54 13.46 -11.83
N TRP A 400 3.22 12.31 -11.27
CA TRP A 400 1.88 12.06 -10.75
C TRP A 400 1.50 13.04 -9.65
N LEU A 401 2.40 13.29 -8.69
CA LEU A 401 2.14 14.21 -7.58
C LEU A 401 1.85 15.63 -8.08
N GLN A 402 2.60 16.11 -9.08
CA GLN A 402 2.31 17.41 -9.70
C GLN A 402 0.91 17.40 -10.35
N TRP A 403 0.60 16.39 -11.18
CA TRP A 403 -0.70 16.23 -11.82
C TRP A 403 -1.85 16.09 -10.81
N ALA A 404 -1.58 15.49 -9.66
CA ALA A 404 -2.53 15.34 -8.56
C ALA A 404 -2.65 16.58 -7.65
N GLY A 405 -2.13 17.74 -8.04
CA GLY A 405 -2.30 18.98 -7.29
C GLY A 405 -1.42 19.12 -6.04
N ILE A 406 -0.51 18.21 -5.80
CA ILE A 406 0.40 18.25 -4.65
C ILE A 406 1.38 19.45 -4.83
N PRO A 407 1.72 20.21 -3.77
CA PRO A 407 2.60 21.37 -3.87
C PRO A 407 4.01 21.00 -4.37
N ASP A 408 4.64 21.94 -5.09
CA ASP A 408 6.00 21.82 -5.59
C ASP A 408 7.04 21.56 -4.49
N SER A 409 6.86 22.12 -3.31
CA SER A 409 7.67 21.83 -2.13
C SER A 409 7.68 20.37 -1.71
N VAL A 410 6.73 19.57 -2.16
CA VAL A 410 6.66 18.12 -1.92
C VAL A 410 7.32 17.33 -3.03
N TYR A 411 7.03 17.65 -4.31
CA TYR A 411 7.48 16.84 -5.44
C TYR A 411 8.77 17.35 -6.12
N SER A 412 9.24 18.54 -5.81
CA SER A 412 10.39 19.18 -6.49
C SER A 412 11.33 19.90 -5.51
N GLU A 413 11.89 19.18 -4.53
CA GLU A 413 12.83 19.74 -3.54
C GLU A 413 14.09 20.36 -4.22
N SER A 414 14.48 19.84 -5.40
CA SER A 414 15.59 20.38 -6.18
C SER A 414 15.22 21.62 -7.00
N ASN A 415 13.97 22.11 -6.95
CA ASN A 415 13.44 23.17 -7.80
C ASN A 415 13.60 22.84 -9.31
N GLY A 416 13.21 21.64 -9.72
CA GLY A 416 13.22 21.17 -11.11
C GLY A 416 14.63 20.91 -11.68
N LYS A 417 15.68 20.86 -10.86
CA LYS A 417 17.05 20.68 -11.32
C LYS A 417 17.48 19.21 -11.45
N ASN A 418 16.79 18.30 -10.74
CA ASN A 418 17.18 16.89 -10.70
C ASN A 418 15.98 16.01 -10.37
N ASP A 419 15.34 15.49 -11.41
CA ASP A 419 14.13 14.68 -11.28
C ASP A 419 14.38 13.34 -10.58
N TYR A 420 15.57 12.77 -10.74
CA TYR A 420 15.97 11.57 -9.98
C TYR A 420 15.94 11.82 -8.47
N THR A 421 16.52 12.94 -8.04
CA THR A 421 16.53 13.33 -6.61
C THR A 421 15.12 13.66 -6.13
N ASP A 422 14.36 14.40 -6.93
CA ASP A 422 12.99 14.78 -6.61
C ASP A 422 12.09 13.56 -6.48
N ASP A 423 12.23 12.56 -7.37
CA ASP A 423 11.43 11.36 -7.34
C ASP A 423 11.64 10.53 -6.06
N TYR A 424 12.87 10.18 -5.69
CA TYR A 424 13.06 9.34 -4.50
C TYR A 424 12.76 10.08 -3.19
N LYS A 425 12.86 11.43 -3.19
CA LYS A 425 12.55 12.24 -2.00
C LYS A 425 11.07 12.50 -1.84
N CYS A 426 10.35 12.77 -2.93
CA CYS A 426 8.97 13.19 -2.88
C CYS A 426 8.06 12.18 -2.20
N ARG A 427 8.33 10.88 -2.33
CA ARG A 427 7.51 9.81 -1.76
C ARG A 427 7.41 9.90 -0.24
N GLY A 428 8.55 10.10 0.44
CA GLY A 428 8.57 10.27 1.90
C GLY A 428 7.96 11.60 2.37
N ILE A 429 8.20 12.69 1.63
CA ILE A 429 7.65 14.02 1.92
C ILE A 429 6.12 14.01 1.69
N TRP A 430 5.65 13.34 0.64
CA TRP A 430 4.24 13.18 0.34
C TRP A 430 3.46 12.47 1.47
N VAL A 431 4.03 11.44 2.11
CA VAL A 431 3.42 10.80 3.28
C VAL A 431 3.18 11.80 4.41
N ASN A 432 4.14 12.70 4.63
CA ASN A 432 4.00 13.76 5.63
C ASN A 432 2.93 14.78 5.24
N TYR A 433 2.87 15.15 3.96
CA TYR A 433 1.83 16.04 3.44
C TYR A 433 0.43 15.42 3.51
N LEU A 434 0.28 14.12 3.19
CA LEU A 434 -0.99 13.42 3.40
C LEU A 434 -1.44 13.50 4.86
N SER A 435 -0.53 13.22 5.79
CA SER A 435 -0.83 13.08 7.21
C SER A 435 -0.84 14.41 7.98
N GLY A 436 -0.28 15.46 7.43
CA GLY A 436 -0.16 16.78 8.07
C GLY A 436 -1.52 17.35 8.47
N GLY A 437 -1.63 17.89 9.69
CA GLY A 437 -2.87 18.37 10.31
C GLY A 437 -3.68 17.29 11.03
N SER A 438 -3.43 16.01 10.75
CA SER A 438 -4.14 14.90 11.38
C SER A 438 -3.60 14.58 12.78
N ALA A 439 -4.32 13.75 13.53
CA ALA A 439 -3.91 13.30 14.87
C ALA A 439 -2.57 12.54 14.90
N VAL A 440 -2.13 11.96 13.79
CA VAL A 440 -0.85 11.25 13.70
C VAL A 440 0.32 12.17 13.34
N ASN A 441 0.07 13.31 12.69
CA ASN A 441 1.07 14.33 12.36
C ASN A 441 0.52 15.75 12.57
N PRO A 442 0.27 16.15 13.83
CA PRO A 442 -0.41 17.41 14.14
C PRO A 442 0.47 18.66 13.97
N THR A 443 1.78 18.50 13.78
CA THR A 443 2.74 19.61 13.73
C THR A 443 3.01 20.14 12.33
N GLU A 444 2.67 19.38 11.30
CA GLU A 444 2.85 19.76 9.90
C GLU A 444 1.50 20.10 9.27
N LYS A 445 1.50 20.95 8.23
CA LYS A 445 0.30 21.21 7.43
C LYS A 445 0.20 20.18 6.31
N GLY A 446 -1.03 19.81 5.95
CA GLY A 446 -1.26 18.86 4.87
C GLY A 446 -2.73 18.56 4.64
N LEU A 447 -3.00 17.36 4.12
CA LEU A 447 -4.34 16.93 3.70
C LEU A 447 -5.20 16.33 4.83
N ASN A 448 -4.72 16.32 6.07
CA ASN A 448 -5.43 15.83 7.26
C ASN A 448 -5.82 14.33 7.20
N ILE A 449 -5.20 13.54 6.34
CA ILE A 449 -5.46 12.09 6.22
C ILE A 449 -4.64 11.36 7.29
N PRO A 450 -5.26 10.65 8.25
CA PRO A 450 -4.52 10.00 9.35
C PRO A 450 -3.85 8.70 8.87
N VAL A 451 -2.75 8.82 8.11
CA VAL A 451 -1.97 7.69 7.60
C VAL A 451 -1.44 6.84 8.75
N ASN A 452 -1.75 5.55 8.75
CA ASN A 452 -1.39 4.63 9.84
C ASN A 452 0.01 4.04 9.71
N MET A 453 0.48 3.87 8.47
CA MET A 453 1.81 3.37 8.13
C MET A 453 2.17 3.70 6.68
N ALA A 454 3.46 3.60 6.35
CA ALA A 454 3.94 3.69 4.98
C ALA A 454 4.81 2.47 4.61
N PHE A 455 4.84 2.15 3.32
CA PHE A 455 5.58 1.00 2.81
C PHE A 455 6.21 1.29 1.45
N ALA A 456 7.53 1.12 1.35
CA ALA A 456 8.29 1.22 0.12
C ALA A 456 8.66 -0.19 -0.38
N PHE A 457 8.22 -0.54 -1.57
CA PHE A 457 8.54 -1.82 -2.20
C PHE A 457 9.64 -1.61 -3.25
N HIS A 458 10.82 -2.16 -2.98
CA HIS A 458 11.98 -2.12 -3.87
C HIS A 458 12.52 -3.51 -4.15
N SER A 459 13.41 -3.63 -5.13
CA SER A 459 14.27 -4.79 -5.35
C SER A 459 15.72 -4.36 -5.44
N ASP A 460 16.60 -5.16 -4.86
CA ASP A 460 18.05 -4.91 -4.84
C ASP A 460 18.67 -5.00 -6.26
N ALA A 461 19.84 -4.44 -6.43
CA ALA A 461 20.65 -4.50 -7.65
C ALA A 461 21.92 -5.37 -7.50
N GLY A 462 21.98 -6.23 -6.47
CA GLY A 462 23.10 -7.13 -6.23
C GLY A 462 23.08 -8.36 -7.13
N THR A 463 24.25 -8.95 -7.38
CA THR A 463 24.41 -10.23 -8.07
C THR A 463 25.24 -11.21 -7.25
N THR A 464 25.10 -12.51 -7.51
CA THR A 464 25.93 -13.56 -6.92
C THR A 464 26.70 -14.32 -8.01
N LEU A 465 27.91 -14.74 -7.68
CA LEU A 465 28.76 -15.49 -8.64
C LEU A 465 28.41 -16.96 -8.75
N ASN A 466 27.68 -17.49 -7.79
CA ASN A 466 27.38 -18.92 -7.61
C ASN A 466 25.90 -19.25 -7.70
N ASP A 467 25.11 -18.39 -8.34
CA ASP A 467 23.66 -18.56 -8.52
C ASP A 467 22.90 -18.72 -7.17
N SER A 468 23.42 -18.18 -6.09
CA SER A 468 22.72 -18.14 -4.79
C SER A 468 21.71 -17.00 -4.74
N ILE A 469 20.69 -17.19 -3.91
CA ILE A 469 19.60 -16.23 -3.72
C ILE A 469 20.07 -15.06 -2.87
N ILE A 470 19.79 -13.83 -3.32
CA ILE A 470 19.99 -12.61 -2.53
C ILE A 470 18.93 -12.51 -1.43
N GLY A 471 17.68 -12.78 -1.74
CA GLY A 471 16.58 -12.94 -0.78
C GLY A 471 15.96 -11.63 -0.31
N THR A 472 15.68 -11.51 1.00
CA THR A 472 14.82 -10.47 1.56
C THR A 472 15.53 -9.60 2.58
N LEU A 473 15.58 -8.27 2.34
CA LEU A 473 16.13 -7.28 3.26
C LEU A 473 15.03 -6.29 3.68
N GLY A 474 14.91 -6.03 4.99
CA GLY A 474 14.06 -4.98 5.53
C GLY A 474 14.88 -3.79 6.01
N ILE A 475 14.47 -2.57 5.68
CA ILE A 475 15.13 -1.33 6.08
C ILE A 475 14.12 -0.45 6.82
N TYR A 476 14.56 0.09 7.97
CA TYR A 476 13.81 1.06 8.77
C TYR A 476 14.78 2.07 9.39
N TYR A 477 14.27 3.11 10.04
CA TYR A 477 15.14 4.08 10.72
C TYR A 477 14.53 4.64 12.01
N THR A 478 15.25 4.51 13.12
CA THR A 478 14.78 4.95 14.44
C THR A 478 15.37 6.26 14.92
N ASN A 479 16.60 6.62 14.49
CA ASN A 479 17.35 7.72 15.10
C ASN A 479 16.88 9.14 14.69
N ALA A 480 15.88 9.28 13.80
CA ALA A 480 15.33 10.57 13.44
C ALA A 480 14.44 11.14 14.55
N TYR A 481 14.39 12.46 14.68
CA TYR A 481 13.44 13.20 15.52
C TYR A 481 13.39 12.73 16.98
N ASN A 482 14.56 12.49 17.59
CA ASN A 482 14.71 11.98 18.96
C ASN A 482 13.98 10.64 19.17
N GLU A 483 14.03 9.75 18.18
CA GLU A 483 13.41 8.42 18.19
C GLU A 483 11.87 8.42 18.35
N LYS A 484 11.21 9.55 18.02
CA LYS A 484 9.76 9.71 18.15
C LYS A 484 9.12 10.20 16.87
N PHE A 485 7.88 9.80 16.65
CA PHE A 485 6.97 10.40 15.69
C PHE A 485 6.33 11.69 16.24
N ALA A 486 5.69 12.48 15.38
CA ALA A 486 5.09 13.77 15.77
C ALA A 486 4.02 13.64 16.87
N ASN A 487 3.31 12.53 16.92
CA ASN A 487 2.33 12.20 17.97
C ASN A 487 2.97 11.66 19.27
N GLY A 488 4.31 11.58 19.33
CA GLY A 488 5.08 11.11 20.49
C GLY A 488 5.26 9.58 20.59
N ALA A 489 4.72 8.79 19.66
CA ALA A 489 4.98 7.35 19.61
C ALA A 489 6.45 7.05 19.20
N SER A 490 6.96 5.89 19.60
CA SER A 490 8.34 5.49 19.34
C SER A 490 8.56 5.12 17.86
N ARG A 491 9.68 5.54 17.27
CA ARG A 491 10.07 5.08 15.93
C ARG A 491 10.49 3.60 15.87
N TYR A 492 10.65 2.92 16.99
CA TYR A 492 10.82 1.46 17.03
C TYR A 492 9.56 0.69 16.54
N LEU A 493 8.42 1.34 16.40
CA LEU A 493 7.28 0.78 15.67
C LEU A 493 7.61 0.46 14.21
N SER A 494 8.54 1.20 13.58
CA SER A 494 9.07 0.84 12.25
C SER A 494 9.90 -0.45 12.28
N HIS A 495 10.63 -0.72 13.37
CA HIS A 495 11.31 -2.01 13.57
C HIS A 495 10.28 -3.16 13.67
N ASP A 496 9.24 -3.00 14.47
CA ASP A 496 8.19 -4.02 14.66
C ASP A 496 7.48 -4.33 13.33
N LEU A 497 7.11 -3.29 12.57
CA LEU A 497 6.53 -3.42 11.23
C LEU A 497 7.46 -4.21 10.30
N THR A 498 8.74 -3.86 10.28
CA THR A 498 9.77 -4.52 9.43
C THR A 498 9.95 -5.98 9.80
N ASP A 499 10.01 -6.29 11.10
CA ASP A 499 10.16 -7.68 11.58
C ASP A 499 8.96 -8.54 11.18
N LEU A 500 7.74 -8.04 11.39
CA LEU A 500 6.51 -8.78 11.07
C LEU A 500 6.41 -9.07 9.56
N ILE A 501 6.64 -8.07 8.72
CA ILE A 501 6.57 -8.26 7.26
C ILE A 501 7.66 -9.22 6.78
N GLN A 502 8.93 -8.98 7.16
CA GLN A 502 10.03 -9.84 6.74
C GLN A 502 9.85 -11.28 7.22
N SER A 503 9.37 -11.48 8.45
CA SER A 503 9.16 -12.82 9.00
C SER A 503 8.06 -13.59 8.28
N ASN A 504 6.95 -12.93 7.91
CA ASN A 504 5.92 -13.57 7.09
C ASN A 504 6.45 -13.95 5.71
N ILE A 505 7.18 -13.05 5.03
CA ILE A 505 7.77 -13.35 3.71
C ILE A 505 8.69 -14.57 3.80
N VAL A 506 9.65 -14.53 4.72
CA VAL A 506 10.64 -15.61 4.84
C VAL A 506 10.00 -16.94 5.20
N ARG A 507 9.02 -16.95 6.13
CA ARG A 507 8.30 -18.16 6.53
C ARG A 507 7.55 -18.77 5.34
N ASP A 508 6.76 -17.96 4.64
CA ASP A 508 5.90 -18.43 3.57
C ASP A 508 6.71 -18.89 2.35
N VAL A 509 7.78 -18.16 2.00
CA VAL A 509 8.66 -18.56 0.89
C VAL A 509 9.47 -19.82 1.22
N ARG A 510 9.99 -19.96 2.44
CA ARG A 510 10.68 -21.18 2.87
C ARG A 510 9.78 -22.41 2.87
N THR A 511 8.52 -22.23 3.18
CA THR A 511 7.55 -23.33 3.23
C THR A 511 7.09 -23.75 1.83
N LEU A 512 6.87 -22.83 0.92
CA LEU A 512 6.20 -23.10 -0.36
C LEU A 512 7.14 -23.21 -1.57
N TYR A 513 8.33 -22.58 -1.52
CA TYR A 513 9.20 -22.43 -2.68
C TYR A 513 10.64 -22.86 -2.44
N GLU A 514 11.34 -22.24 -1.46
CA GLU A 514 12.78 -22.40 -1.28
C GLU A 514 13.13 -22.48 0.20
N PRO A 515 13.34 -23.69 0.75
CA PRO A 515 13.68 -23.88 2.17
C PRO A 515 14.93 -23.13 2.64
N GLN A 516 15.87 -22.87 1.71
CA GLN A 516 17.09 -22.11 1.97
C GLN A 516 16.97 -20.63 1.66
N TRP A 517 15.74 -20.10 1.56
CA TRP A 517 15.51 -18.69 1.28
C TRP A 517 16.25 -17.78 2.24
N THR A 518 17.04 -16.86 1.72
CA THR A 518 17.90 -15.99 2.50
C THR A 518 17.10 -14.88 3.18
N ARG A 519 17.01 -14.94 4.52
CA ARG A 519 16.69 -13.77 5.32
C ARG A 519 17.97 -12.94 5.45
N ARG A 520 17.95 -11.73 4.91
CA ARG A 520 19.00 -10.73 5.15
C ARG A 520 18.70 -9.94 6.43
N GLY A 521 19.56 -8.99 6.78
CA GLY A 521 19.38 -8.18 7.97
C GLY A 521 18.11 -7.33 7.99
N LYS A 522 17.84 -6.76 9.16
CA LYS A 522 16.89 -5.68 9.38
C LYS A 522 17.70 -4.40 9.62
N TRP A 523 17.94 -3.63 8.58
CA TRP A 523 18.85 -2.48 8.66
C TRP A 523 18.18 -1.26 9.28
N ASN A 524 18.74 -0.78 10.40
CA ASN A 524 18.41 0.52 10.98
C ASN A 524 19.29 1.59 10.31
N GLN A 525 18.98 1.93 9.05
CA GLN A 525 19.81 2.78 8.19
C GLN A 525 19.07 4.01 7.69
N SER A 526 19.80 5.12 7.51
CA SER A 526 19.27 6.42 7.15
C SER A 526 18.91 6.53 5.65
N TYR A 527 18.14 5.60 5.11
CA TYR A 527 17.53 5.75 3.80
C TYR A 527 16.46 6.83 3.84
N TYR A 528 16.34 7.62 2.78
CA TYR A 528 15.44 8.78 2.77
C TYR A 528 14.00 8.37 3.02
N GLU A 529 13.52 7.36 2.32
CA GLU A 529 12.18 6.81 2.40
C GLU A 529 11.85 6.14 3.76
N ALA A 530 12.85 5.66 4.50
CA ALA A 530 12.68 5.11 5.85
C ALA A 530 12.76 6.20 6.94
N ARG A 531 13.53 7.27 6.70
CA ARG A 531 13.84 8.32 7.68
C ARG A 531 12.81 9.43 7.71
N VAL A 532 12.38 9.91 6.54
CA VAL A 532 11.57 11.13 6.40
C VAL A 532 10.14 10.97 6.85
N PRO A 533 9.42 9.85 6.54
CA PRO A 533 8.04 9.72 6.94
C PRO A 533 7.83 9.85 8.45
N ARG A 534 6.75 10.57 8.84
CA ARG A 534 6.31 10.77 10.23
C ARG A 534 5.38 9.66 10.73
N VAL A 535 5.33 8.56 10.02
CA VAL A 535 4.52 7.37 10.35
C VAL A 535 5.42 6.13 10.36
N PRO A 536 5.02 5.02 11.02
CA PRO A 536 5.76 3.76 10.94
C PRO A 536 5.99 3.35 9.50
N THR A 537 7.26 3.13 9.13
CA THR A 537 7.65 2.92 7.73
C THR A 537 8.68 1.81 7.62
N MET A 538 8.49 0.94 6.62
CA MET A 538 9.45 -0.06 6.15
C MET A 538 9.77 0.19 4.69
N LEU A 539 11.05 0.03 4.32
CA LEU A 539 11.50 -0.18 2.96
C LEU A 539 11.89 -1.65 2.81
N LEU A 540 11.28 -2.32 1.86
CA LEU A 540 11.56 -3.71 1.51
C LEU A 540 12.43 -3.76 0.26
N GLU A 541 13.56 -4.46 0.34
CA GLU A 541 14.34 -4.93 -0.80
C GLU A 541 14.04 -6.42 -0.98
N LEU A 542 13.15 -6.72 -1.92
CA LEU A 542 12.75 -8.09 -2.22
C LEU A 542 13.50 -8.59 -3.43
N LEU A 543 14.34 -9.60 -3.26
CA LEU A 543 15.17 -10.15 -4.34
C LEU A 543 16.14 -9.12 -4.92
N SER A 544 16.85 -9.52 -5.95
CA SER A 544 17.55 -8.63 -6.86
C SER A 544 17.07 -8.83 -8.29
N HIS A 545 16.58 -7.75 -8.92
CA HIS A 545 16.21 -7.76 -10.34
C HIS A 545 17.39 -7.99 -11.28
N GLN A 546 18.61 -8.03 -10.77
CA GLN A 546 19.86 -8.29 -11.50
C GLN A 546 20.42 -9.70 -11.25
N ASN A 547 19.82 -10.48 -10.33
CA ASN A 547 20.29 -11.82 -9.98
C ASN A 547 19.37 -12.90 -10.58
N PHE A 548 19.93 -13.76 -11.43
CA PHE A 548 19.15 -14.78 -12.13
C PHE A 548 18.44 -15.75 -11.19
N ALA A 549 19.12 -16.21 -10.11
CA ALA A 549 18.52 -17.10 -9.12
C ALA A 549 17.26 -16.49 -8.46
N ASP A 550 17.29 -15.21 -8.16
CA ASP A 550 16.14 -14.48 -7.59
C ASP A 550 15.02 -14.33 -8.62
N MET A 551 15.34 -13.96 -9.86
CA MET A 551 14.34 -13.67 -10.89
C MET A 551 13.60 -14.92 -11.38
N ARG A 552 14.12 -16.12 -11.20
CA ARG A 552 13.37 -17.36 -11.39
C ARG A 552 12.10 -17.43 -10.55
N TYR A 553 12.17 -16.93 -9.31
CA TYR A 553 11.00 -16.78 -8.42
C TYR A 553 10.23 -15.49 -8.74
N GLY A 554 10.95 -14.38 -8.85
CA GLY A 554 10.37 -13.06 -8.98
C GLY A 554 9.46 -12.86 -10.20
N LEU A 555 9.66 -13.63 -11.28
CA LEU A 555 8.81 -13.58 -12.47
C LEU A 555 7.61 -14.54 -12.41
N ASP A 556 7.53 -15.44 -11.42
CA ASP A 556 6.37 -16.34 -11.25
C ASP A 556 5.19 -15.58 -10.60
N PRO A 557 4.02 -15.47 -11.25
CA PRO A 557 2.84 -14.81 -10.69
C PRO A 557 2.35 -15.43 -9.37
N ARG A 558 2.52 -16.73 -9.16
CA ARG A 558 2.15 -17.42 -7.92
C ARG A 558 3.06 -17.01 -6.77
N PHE A 559 4.35 -16.85 -7.03
CA PHE A 559 5.30 -16.30 -6.07
C PHE A 559 4.94 -14.85 -5.71
N ARG A 560 4.58 -14.02 -6.70
CA ARG A 560 4.15 -12.64 -6.47
C ARG A 560 2.92 -12.57 -5.58
N PHE A 561 1.91 -13.41 -5.83
CA PHE A 561 0.74 -13.53 -4.96
C PHE A 561 1.11 -13.90 -3.53
N THR A 562 1.93 -14.96 -3.35
CA THR A 562 2.35 -15.44 -2.03
C THR A 562 3.10 -14.37 -1.24
N VAL A 563 4.06 -13.71 -1.87
CA VAL A 563 4.83 -12.64 -1.19
C VAL A 563 3.94 -11.44 -0.87
N SER A 564 3.08 -11.01 -1.78
CA SER A 564 2.13 -9.91 -1.52
C SER A 564 1.19 -10.25 -0.36
N ARG A 565 0.73 -11.51 -0.27
CA ARG A 565 -0.07 -12.00 0.85
C ARG A 565 0.73 -12.00 2.16
N ALA A 566 2.00 -12.39 2.13
CA ALA A 566 2.87 -12.35 3.31
C ALA A 566 3.10 -10.91 3.80
N ILE A 567 3.29 -9.95 2.88
CA ILE A 567 3.38 -8.53 3.20
C ILE A 567 2.08 -8.04 3.85
N TYR A 568 0.94 -8.33 3.23
CA TYR A 568 -0.39 -8.00 3.76
C TYR A 568 -0.59 -8.56 5.18
N LYS A 569 -0.24 -9.83 5.43
CA LYS A 569 -0.32 -10.44 6.77
C LYS A 569 0.53 -9.68 7.80
N GLY A 570 1.75 -9.30 7.45
CA GLY A 570 2.62 -8.53 8.33
C GLY A 570 2.07 -7.15 8.65
N MET A 571 1.51 -6.44 7.66
CA MET A 571 0.84 -5.14 7.84
C MET A 571 -0.40 -5.28 8.73
N LEU A 572 -1.24 -6.29 8.48
CA LEU A 572 -2.44 -6.58 9.26
C LEU A 572 -2.11 -6.86 10.73
N GLN A 573 -1.15 -7.75 11.00
CA GLN A 573 -0.68 -8.06 12.34
C GLN A 573 -0.16 -6.81 13.06
N PHE A 574 0.64 -6.00 12.38
CA PHE A 574 1.14 -4.74 12.92
C PHE A 574 -0.01 -3.79 13.28
N LEU A 575 -0.89 -3.49 12.34
CA LEU A 575 -1.97 -2.52 12.53
C LEU A 575 -2.98 -2.99 13.59
N CYS A 576 -3.39 -4.26 13.59
CA CYS A 576 -4.28 -4.79 14.62
C CYS A 576 -3.64 -4.69 16.02
N SER A 577 -2.33 -4.93 16.14
CA SER A 577 -1.63 -4.77 17.43
C SER A 577 -1.66 -3.32 17.94
N GLN A 578 -1.60 -2.32 17.05
CA GLN A 578 -1.67 -0.90 17.41
C GLN A 578 -3.04 -0.49 17.96
N TYR A 579 -4.10 -1.20 17.59
CA TYR A 579 -5.47 -0.97 18.05
C TYR A 579 -5.93 -1.95 19.12
N ASN A 580 -5.03 -2.83 19.58
CA ASN A 580 -5.35 -3.90 20.53
C ASN A 580 -6.52 -4.79 20.05
N MET A 581 -6.52 -5.12 18.77
CA MET A 581 -7.48 -5.97 18.10
C MET A 581 -6.83 -7.30 17.74
N ASP A 582 -7.60 -8.37 17.77
CA ASP A 582 -7.21 -9.62 17.14
C ASP A 582 -7.31 -9.45 15.62
N TYR A 583 -6.36 -10.01 14.89
CA TYR A 583 -6.36 -9.98 13.43
C TYR A 583 -7.00 -11.24 12.85
N VAL A 584 -7.67 -11.08 11.73
CA VAL A 584 -8.16 -12.18 10.89
C VAL A 584 -7.68 -11.94 9.47
N VAL A 585 -7.03 -12.92 8.87
CA VAL A 585 -6.57 -12.82 7.47
C VAL A 585 -7.73 -13.17 6.55
N GLN A 586 -7.91 -12.43 5.46
CA GLN A 586 -8.91 -12.74 4.44
C GLN A 586 -8.72 -14.16 3.88
N PRO A 587 -9.78 -14.86 3.45
CA PRO A 587 -9.68 -16.22 2.91
C PRO A 587 -8.84 -16.29 1.62
N LEU A 588 -8.45 -17.48 1.22
CA LEU A 588 -7.99 -17.77 -0.14
C LEU A 588 -9.20 -17.80 -1.10
N PRO A 589 -8.97 -17.59 -2.42
CA PRO A 589 -10.00 -17.77 -3.42
C PRO A 589 -10.65 -19.16 -3.32
N VAL A 590 -11.94 -19.23 -3.63
CA VAL A 590 -12.63 -20.54 -3.72
C VAL A 590 -12.08 -21.35 -4.90
N ASP A 591 -12.22 -22.66 -4.81
CA ASP A 591 -11.78 -23.62 -5.82
C ASP A 591 -12.95 -24.50 -6.28
N HIS A 592 -12.74 -25.32 -7.32
CA HIS A 592 -13.72 -26.26 -7.86
C HIS A 592 -15.10 -25.60 -8.12
N MET A 593 -15.09 -24.37 -8.66
CA MET A 593 -16.33 -23.72 -9.04
C MET A 593 -16.99 -24.46 -10.20
N THR A 594 -18.27 -24.75 -10.07
CA THR A 594 -19.10 -25.35 -11.14
C THR A 594 -20.30 -24.47 -11.43
N LEU A 595 -20.78 -24.54 -12.66
CA LEU A 595 -22.02 -23.88 -13.10
C LEU A 595 -22.80 -24.86 -13.96
N ARG A 596 -24.05 -25.17 -13.55
CA ARG A 596 -24.92 -26.08 -14.29
C ARG A 596 -26.35 -25.54 -14.39
N MET A 597 -27.04 -25.87 -15.45
CA MET A 597 -28.48 -25.64 -15.55
C MET A 597 -29.24 -26.74 -14.77
N THR A 598 -30.06 -26.33 -13.82
CA THR A 598 -30.91 -27.23 -13.00
C THR A 598 -32.31 -27.37 -13.55
N SER A 599 -32.76 -26.36 -14.27
CA SER A 599 -34.00 -26.36 -15.02
C SER A 599 -33.90 -25.48 -16.25
N GLU A 600 -34.98 -25.33 -17.00
CA GLU A 600 -35.03 -24.50 -18.20
C GLU A 600 -34.65 -23.01 -17.93
N ASN A 601 -34.95 -22.51 -16.74
CA ASN A 601 -34.76 -21.10 -16.38
C ASN A 601 -33.88 -20.90 -15.13
N GLU A 602 -33.16 -21.92 -14.65
CA GLU A 602 -32.38 -21.85 -13.43
C GLU A 602 -31.01 -22.43 -13.61
N VAL A 603 -30.00 -21.72 -13.06
CA VAL A 603 -28.64 -22.20 -12.94
C VAL A 603 -28.27 -22.34 -11.46
N GLU A 604 -27.38 -23.30 -11.19
CA GLU A 604 -26.80 -23.54 -9.89
C GLU A 604 -25.27 -23.42 -9.99
N LEU A 605 -24.72 -22.60 -9.14
CA LEU A 605 -23.29 -22.50 -8.89
C LEU A 605 -22.96 -23.29 -7.63
N THR A 606 -21.82 -24.01 -7.65
CA THR A 606 -21.25 -24.62 -6.44
C THR A 606 -19.74 -24.39 -6.43
N TRP A 607 -19.13 -24.34 -5.26
CA TRP A 607 -17.70 -24.14 -5.07
C TRP A 607 -17.21 -24.78 -3.79
N GLN A 608 -15.89 -24.81 -3.60
CA GLN A 608 -15.26 -25.29 -2.37
C GLN A 608 -14.39 -24.22 -1.74
N PRO A 609 -14.40 -24.04 -0.41
CA PRO A 609 -13.46 -23.19 0.29
C PRO A 609 -12.06 -23.80 0.24
N VAL A 610 -11.04 -22.95 0.19
CA VAL A 610 -9.63 -23.36 0.24
C VAL A 610 -9.06 -23.06 1.62
N ALA A 611 -8.50 -24.07 2.27
CA ALA A 611 -7.81 -23.91 3.54
C ALA A 611 -6.40 -23.30 3.31
N ASP A 612 -6.04 -22.30 4.09
CA ASP A 612 -4.69 -21.73 4.09
C ASP A 612 -3.82 -22.46 5.15
N ALA A 613 -2.92 -23.31 4.70
CA ALA A 613 -2.03 -24.06 5.59
C ALA A 613 -1.03 -23.15 6.37
N LEU A 614 -0.82 -21.92 5.89
CA LEU A 614 0.10 -20.95 6.51
C LEU A 614 -0.60 -19.97 7.44
N GLU A 615 -1.97 -19.94 7.41
CA GLU A 615 -2.74 -18.93 8.14
C GLU A 615 -4.08 -19.50 8.65
N PRO A 616 -4.13 -20.00 9.89
CA PRO A 616 -5.33 -20.66 10.40
C PRO A 616 -6.52 -19.72 10.62
N THR A 617 -6.32 -18.40 10.62
CA THR A 617 -7.41 -17.43 10.75
C THR A 617 -8.15 -17.19 9.43
N ALA A 618 -7.59 -17.62 8.29
CA ALA A 618 -8.10 -17.37 6.94
C ALA A 618 -9.23 -18.32 6.52
N VAL A 619 -10.13 -18.66 7.43
CA VAL A 619 -11.27 -19.54 7.16
C VAL A 619 -12.41 -18.76 6.50
N ALA A 620 -12.94 -19.27 5.39
CA ALA A 620 -14.13 -18.69 4.75
C ALA A 620 -15.36 -18.88 5.65
N GLU A 621 -16.10 -17.79 5.91
CA GLU A 621 -17.33 -17.80 6.71
C GLU A 621 -18.57 -17.68 5.82
N LYS A 622 -18.48 -16.85 4.76
CA LYS A 622 -19.55 -16.60 3.78
C LYS A 622 -18.92 -16.35 2.41
N TYR A 623 -19.77 -16.09 1.40
CA TYR A 623 -19.33 -15.87 0.03
C TYR A 623 -20.09 -14.71 -0.60
N ILE A 624 -19.49 -14.07 -1.61
CA ILE A 624 -20.18 -13.10 -2.46
C ILE A 624 -20.20 -13.63 -3.88
N VAL A 625 -21.38 -13.69 -4.48
CA VAL A 625 -21.57 -14.06 -5.87
C VAL A 625 -21.83 -12.80 -6.67
N TYR A 626 -20.96 -12.53 -7.62
CA TYR A 626 -21.05 -11.41 -8.57
C TYR A 626 -21.63 -11.90 -9.89
N THR A 627 -22.54 -11.13 -10.46
CA THR A 627 -23.18 -11.44 -11.74
C THR A 627 -22.87 -10.36 -12.78
N ARG A 628 -22.57 -10.80 -14.00
CA ARG A 628 -22.45 -9.94 -15.18
C ARG A 628 -23.40 -10.42 -16.26
N ILE A 629 -24.18 -9.53 -16.83
CA ILE A 629 -25.14 -9.82 -17.90
C ILE A 629 -24.54 -9.35 -19.24
N GLY A 630 -24.45 -10.27 -20.20
CA GLY A 630 -23.93 -10.01 -21.54
C GLY A 630 -22.52 -9.43 -21.53
N ASP A 631 -22.33 -8.31 -22.21
CA ASP A 631 -21.09 -7.54 -22.29
C ASP A 631 -21.00 -6.43 -21.21
N GLY A 632 -21.90 -6.47 -20.21
CA GLY A 632 -21.90 -5.57 -19.07
C GLY A 632 -20.63 -5.68 -18.20
N ASP A 633 -20.70 -5.16 -16.98
CA ASP A 633 -19.70 -5.38 -15.93
C ASP A 633 -20.34 -6.15 -14.77
N PHE A 634 -19.53 -6.58 -13.81
CA PHE A 634 -20.06 -7.24 -12.61
C PHE A 634 -20.83 -6.24 -11.74
N ASP A 635 -21.90 -6.73 -11.13
CA ASP A 635 -22.68 -6.01 -10.12
C ASP A 635 -21.92 -5.91 -8.77
N ASN A 636 -22.57 -5.35 -7.75
CA ASN A 636 -21.97 -5.23 -6.40
C ASN A 636 -22.03 -6.56 -5.60
N GLY A 637 -22.51 -7.63 -6.20
CA GLY A 637 -22.57 -8.96 -5.60
C GLY A 637 -23.69 -9.18 -4.60
N VAL A 638 -23.93 -10.46 -4.30
CA VAL A 638 -24.90 -10.94 -3.32
C VAL A 638 -24.20 -11.78 -2.27
N LEU A 639 -24.38 -11.44 -0.99
CA LEU A 639 -23.84 -12.22 0.13
C LEU A 639 -24.62 -13.53 0.29
N VAL A 640 -23.90 -14.65 0.34
CA VAL A 640 -24.45 -16.00 0.37
C VAL A 640 -23.88 -16.78 1.55
N ASP A 641 -24.76 -17.46 2.29
CA ASP A 641 -24.37 -18.46 3.28
C ASP A 641 -24.22 -19.83 2.61
N GLY A 642 -23.14 -20.54 2.92
CA GLY A 642 -22.85 -21.85 2.31
C GLY A 642 -22.20 -21.75 0.93
N ASN A 643 -21.94 -22.89 0.31
CA ASN A 643 -21.10 -23.03 -0.88
C ASN A 643 -21.89 -23.37 -2.15
N SER A 644 -23.13 -22.87 -2.24
CA SER A 644 -23.96 -22.96 -3.45
C SER A 644 -24.86 -21.75 -3.60
N TYR A 645 -25.22 -21.44 -4.85
CA TYR A 645 -26.12 -20.34 -5.19
C TYR A 645 -26.96 -20.71 -6.41
N ARG A 646 -28.29 -20.48 -6.33
CA ARG A 646 -29.18 -20.66 -7.44
C ARG A 646 -29.76 -19.33 -7.89
N THR A 647 -29.87 -19.16 -9.19
CA THR A 647 -30.42 -17.94 -9.76
C THR A 647 -31.07 -18.20 -11.11
N THR A 648 -31.92 -17.27 -11.53
CA THR A 648 -32.65 -17.35 -12.79
C THR A 648 -31.76 -17.00 -13.98
N LEU A 649 -31.84 -17.79 -15.06
CA LEU A 649 -31.25 -17.49 -16.36
C LEU A 649 -32.37 -17.38 -17.40
N LEU A 650 -32.67 -16.16 -17.83
CA LEU A 650 -33.74 -15.91 -18.82
C LEU A 650 -33.28 -16.26 -20.23
N ALA A 651 -34.21 -16.64 -21.09
CA ALA A 651 -33.94 -16.88 -22.50
C ALA A 651 -33.42 -15.60 -23.20
N GLY A 652 -32.46 -15.76 -24.08
CA GLY A 652 -31.77 -14.67 -24.77
C GLY A 652 -30.64 -14.01 -23.97
N MET A 653 -30.41 -14.44 -22.73
CA MET A 653 -29.36 -13.89 -21.88
C MET A 653 -28.13 -14.81 -21.78
N VAL A 654 -26.96 -14.20 -21.65
CA VAL A 654 -25.72 -14.83 -21.21
C VAL A 654 -25.35 -14.17 -19.89
N CYS A 655 -25.20 -14.96 -18.84
CA CYS A 655 -24.76 -14.49 -17.51
C CYS A 655 -23.40 -15.10 -17.18
N SER A 656 -22.51 -14.28 -16.67
CA SER A 656 -21.19 -14.69 -16.16
C SER A 656 -21.14 -14.49 -14.65
N TYR A 657 -20.50 -15.39 -13.96
CA TYR A 657 -20.44 -15.41 -12.51
C TYR A 657 -19.00 -15.57 -12.04
N LYS A 658 -18.65 -14.90 -10.94
CA LYS A 658 -17.45 -15.13 -10.14
C LYS A 658 -17.85 -15.16 -8.66
N VAL A 659 -17.08 -15.87 -7.85
CA VAL A 659 -17.34 -16.02 -6.41
C VAL A 659 -16.10 -15.62 -5.63
N THR A 660 -16.31 -14.89 -4.54
CA THR A 660 -15.28 -14.60 -3.53
C THR A 660 -15.69 -15.22 -2.19
N ALA A 661 -14.71 -15.55 -1.37
CA ALA A 661 -14.93 -15.94 0.02
C ALA A 661 -14.70 -14.73 0.94
N VAL A 662 -15.50 -14.62 2.01
CA VAL A 662 -15.35 -13.56 3.00
C VAL A 662 -15.30 -14.12 4.43
N ASN A 663 -14.58 -13.41 5.27
CA ASN A 663 -14.57 -13.56 6.73
C ASN A 663 -14.35 -12.19 7.39
N LYS A 664 -14.28 -12.14 8.71
CA LYS A 664 -14.06 -10.90 9.46
C LYS A 664 -12.80 -10.14 9.05
N GLY A 665 -11.82 -10.77 8.40
CA GLY A 665 -10.58 -10.18 7.92
C GLY A 665 -10.70 -9.49 6.57
N GLY A 666 -11.68 -9.87 5.75
CA GLY A 666 -11.89 -9.29 4.43
C GLY A 666 -12.40 -10.28 3.39
N GLU A 667 -12.28 -9.87 2.15
CA GLU A 667 -12.72 -10.59 0.95
C GLU A 667 -11.52 -11.20 0.21
N SER A 668 -11.66 -12.42 -0.29
CA SER A 668 -10.65 -13.10 -1.10
C SER A 668 -10.55 -12.50 -2.50
N PHE A 669 -9.51 -12.87 -3.24
CA PHE A 669 -9.55 -12.76 -4.70
C PHE A 669 -10.69 -13.61 -5.26
N PRO A 670 -11.22 -13.26 -6.46
CA PRO A 670 -12.31 -14.00 -7.08
C PRO A 670 -11.84 -15.37 -7.59
N SER A 671 -12.82 -16.26 -7.74
CA SER A 671 -12.71 -17.47 -8.55
C SER A 671 -12.45 -17.14 -10.02
N GLU A 672 -12.23 -18.16 -10.82
CA GLU A 672 -12.42 -18.06 -12.27
C GLU A 672 -13.86 -17.62 -12.61
N ILE A 673 -14.03 -17.12 -13.85
CA ILE A 673 -15.34 -16.67 -14.34
C ILE A 673 -15.96 -17.82 -15.16
N LEU A 674 -17.16 -18.27 -14.75
CA LEU A 674 -17.97 -19.22 -15.51
C LEU A 674 -19.20 -18.52 -16.10
N SER A 675 -19.62 -18.94 -17.28
CA SER A 675 -20.74 -18.33 -18.00
C SER A 675 -21.76 -19.37 -18.42
N ALA A 676 -23.05 -19.04 -18.35
CA ALA A 676 -24.15 -19.79 -18.91
C ALA A 676 -25.00 -18.88 -19.76
N GLY A 677 -25.49 -19.41 -20.88
CA GLY A 677 -26.39 -18.70 -21.79
C GLY A 677 -27.50 -19.58 -22.27
N ARG A 678 -28.67 -19.00 -22.56
CA ARG A 678 -29.85 -19.71 -23.08
C ARG A 678 -30.40 -18.96 -24.29
N ALA A 679 -30.49 -19.65 -25.43
CA ALA A 679 -31.16 -19.13 -26.61
C ALA A 679 -32.70 -19.23 -26.46
N PHE A 680 -33.46 -18.35 -27.12
CA PHE A 680 -34.95 -18.41 -27.14
C PHE A 680 -35.48 -19.73 -27.65
N ASN A 681 -34.85 -20.31 -28.67
CA ASN A 681 -35.24 -21.57 -29.32
C ASN A 681 -34.07 -22.57 -29.24
N SER A 682 -33.65 -22.92 -28.02
CA SER A 682 -32.56 -23.86 -27.80
C SER A 682 -32.88 -25.24 -28.38
N LYS A 683 -31.94 -25.80 -29.18
CA LYS A 683 -32.05 -27.14 -29.80
C LYS A 683 -31.13 -28.16 -29.13
N GLY A 684 -30.45 -27.79 -28.08
CA GLY A 684 -29.49 -28.63 -27.36
C GLY A 684 -28.56 -27.83 -26.45
N THR A 685 -27.66 -28.56 -25.80
CA THR A 685 -26.67 -27.99 -24.88
C THR A 685 -25.27 -28.10 -25.49
N VAL A 686 -24.48 -27.01 -25.41
CA VAL A 686 -23.06 -26.94 -25.81
C VAL A 686 -22.26 -26.63 -24.57
N LEU A 687 -21.20 -27.40 -24.29
CA LEU A 687 -20.19 -27.12 -23.29
C LEU A 687 -18.98 -26.48 -23.96
N VAL A 688 -18.57 -25.31 -23.47
CA VAL A 688 -17.32 -24.63 -23.90
C VAL A 688 -16.28 -24.78 -22.79
N ILE A 689 -15.13 -25.37 -23.13
CA ILE A 689 -13.98 -25.52 -22.22
C ILE A 689 -12.91 -24.56 -22.66
N ASN A 690 -12.52 -23.63 -21.77
CA ASN A 690 -11.36 -22.75 -21.98
C ASN A 690 -10.15 -23.32 -21.24
N GLY A 691 -9.16 -23.81 -21.96
CA GLY A 691 -7.95 -24.44 -21.41
C GLY A 691 -6.71 -23.52 -21.44
N PHE A 692 -6.89 -22.20 -21.59
CA PHE A 692 -5.78 -21.26 -21.71
C PHE A 692 -5.74 -20.29 -20.51
N ASP A 693 -4.57 -20.20 -19.89
CA ASP A 693 -4.27 -19.13 -18.93
C ASP A 693 -3.94 -17.82 -19.65
N ARG A 694 -4.26 -16.68 -19.01
CA ARG A 694 -3.97 -15.35 -19.55
C ARG A 694 -3.06 -14.58 -18.60
N ILE A 695 -2.19 -13.76 -19.20
CA ILE A 695 -1.33 -12.82 -18.47
C ILE A 695 -2.19 -11.64 -17.99
N SER A 696 -2.00 -11.20 -16.74
CA SER A 696 -2.69 -10.04 -16.18
C SER A 696 -2.22 -8.72 -16.81
N ALA A 697 -3.14 -7.77 -16.99
CA ALA A 697 -2.88 -6.48 -17.64
C ALA A 697 -1.68 -5.68 -17.09
N PRO A 698 -1.37 -5.63 -15.78
CA PRO A 698 -0.17 -4.95 -15.29
C PRO A 698 1.16 -5.55 -15.71
N ALA A 699 1.17 -6.80 -16.17
CA ALA A 699 2.36 -7.48 -16.70
C ALA A 699 2.43 -7.42 -18.24
N ASP A 700 1.37 -6.99 -18.91
CA ASP A 700 1.25 -6.91 -20.35
C ASP A 700 1.16 -5.45 -20.78
N PHE A 701 2.29 -4.87 -21.15
CA PHE A 701 2.32 -3.55 -21.75
C PHE A 701 3.33 -3.47 -22.91
N THR A 702 3.03 -2.63 -23.88
CA THR A 702 3.88 -2.41 -25.05
C THR A 702 4.75 -1.17 -24.82
N ALA A 703 6.08 -1.33 -24.87
CA ALA A 703 7.02 -0.22 -24.88
C ALA A 703 7.50 0.07 -26.31
N PRO A 704 7.75 1.34 -26.70
CA PRO A 704 8.18 1.69 -28.07
C PRO A 704 9.45 1.01 -28.56
N ALA A 705 10.32 0.56 -27.66
CA ALA A 705 11.57 -0.13 -27.98
C ALA A 705 11.45 -1.67 -28.04
N LEU A 706 10.27 -2.23 -27.87
CA LEU A 706 10.08 -3.67 -27.74
C LEU A 706 8.80 -4.09 -28.47
N SER A 707 8.96 -4.91 -29.51
CA SER A 707 7.85 -5.72 -30.00
C SER A 707 7.37 -6.62 -28.86
N LEU A 708 6.05 -6.61 -28.56
CA LEU A 708 5.33 -7.45 -27.60
C LEU A 708 6.22 -8.29 -26.67
N ILE A 709 6.41 -7.81 -25.43
CA ILE A 709 6.96 -8.65 -24.37
C ILE A 709 5.78 -9.24 -23.61
N HIS A 710 5.56 -10.52 -23.80
CA HIS A 710 4.77 -11.32 -22.88
C HIS A 710 5.66 -11.64 -21.67
N ILE A 711 5.33 -11.10 -20.52
CA ILE A 711 5.98 -11.44 -19.26
C ILE A 711 5.06 -12.39 -18.51
#